data_31799e84f0c2e2dfce5b79f0bce5f7fd
#
_entry.id   31799e84f0c2e2dfce5b79f0bce5f7fd
#
_cell.length_a   1.000
_cell.length_b   1.000
_cell.length_c   1.000
_cell.angle_alpha   90.00
_cell.angle_beta   90.00
_cell.angle_gamma   90.00
#
_symmetry.space_group_name_H-M   'P 1'
#
loop_
_entity.id
_entity.type
_entity.pdbx_description
1 polymer ?
#
loop_
_entity_poly.entity_id
_entity_poly.type
_entity_poly.pdbx_seq_one_letter_code
_entity_poly.pdbx_strand_id
1 'polypeptide(L)'
;MKSILIGLVLLLPGFLSAQKNWSPRQMLTLTNISSAEVSPDGKKIVYTLREAVLAADRSEYVNQVWMSSIDGSNPVQLTRNEKSSNNPQWSPDSRSIAFVSARDGKSNLYILPVAGGEAEKITDVKGSVSSFSWSNDGKMIAYLTPDIATEAEEKNKKAKDDWYFMDESPRQNRLAMVSLNQKDSSGKYVQKVLTKDNINVIAFDWNQDGSAIAYSYGKTTKVNDIIYSDIAMINIQSGDIKIIANTPAGESSPLFSPDGKQLCYHSTENPHDWAGSRFAVVYSFADSKTQRLKSTPNEDGSILGWTADGKNILWSEANRTLSSIYVLSTDGKSISEWSRGEKNFISMPGLNAGKTHLSFLLQNPSSLPELYVSELAAYRPVKVTNIQAAHAGKPLGKTELIKWKGADGMEIEGLLTYPVNYQSGQKVPLLLNIHGGPAGVFSQTCIAGNQGIYPIASFSENGFAVLRPNPRGSTAYGTAFRQANRADWGGKDYIDLMNGVDAVIKMGITDENMLGVMGWSYGGFMSSWIVGHTNRFKAASIGAPVVDLAHQNLTDDVAGLLPSYFKGDPWNNWDLYDKYSPLHYVQHVKTPVLLQHGEADQRVPLSNSVMFYNALKRRNVPVRLLVLPRQPHGPGEPRMVLKTQQSNLEWMESKLK
;
A
#
# COMPACT_ATOMS: atom_id res chain seq x y z
N MET A 1 15.33 14.52 -80.25
CA MET A 1 14.54 15.26 -79.27
C MET A 1 14.24 14.29 -78.13
N LYS A 2 14.95 14.40 -77.00
CA LYS A 2 14.73 13.57 -75.77
C LYS A 2 14.03 14.42 -74.74
N SER A 3 12.82 14.05 -74.44
CA SER A 3 12.01 14.71 -73.38
C SER A 3 12.42 14.19 -71.98
N ILE A 4 12.87 15.09 -71.14
CA ILE A 4 13.20 14.82 -69.78
C ILE A 4 11.93 15.08 -68.95
N LEU A 5 11.37 14.01 -68.30
CA LEU A 5 10.28 14.11 -67.32
C LEU A 5 10.91 14.40 -65.95
N ILE A 6 10.66 15.59 -65.39
CA ILE A 6 11.04 15.93 -64.02
C ILE A 6 9.90 15.50 -63.12
N GLY A 7 10.12 14.45 -62.36
CA GLY A 7 9.19 14.01 -61.31
C GLY A 7 9.30 14.90 -60.05
N LEU A 8 8.22 15.62 -59.73
CA LEU A 8 8.09 16.41 -58.52
C LEU A 8 7.80 15.47 -57.34
N VAL A 9 8.79 15.20 -56.49
CA VAL A 9 8.58 14.47 -55.21
C VAL A 9 7.99 15.44 -54.20
N LEU A 10 6.70 15.34 -53.94
CA LEU A 10 6.03 15.99 -52.83
C LEU A 10 6.46 15.32 -51.50
N LEU A 11 7.40 15.93 -50.80
CA LEU A 11 7.68 15.64 -49.39
C LEU A 11 6.49 16.10 -48.53
N LEU A 12 5.60 15.19 -48.19
CA LEU A 12 4.65 15.40 -47.10
C LEU A 12 5.45 15.50 -45.79
N PRO A 13 5.27 16.57 -44.99
CA PRO A 13 5.86 16.62 -43.67
C PRO A 13 5.18 15.56 -42.81
N GLY A 14 5.86 14.44 -42.61
CA GLY A 14 5.46 13.49 -41.57
C GLY A 14 5.52 14.22 -40.22
N PHE A 15 4.36 14.47 -39.62
CA PHE A 15 4.30 14.83 -38.23
C PHE A 15 4.88 13.66 -37.42
N LEU A 16 6.17 13.70 -37.14
CA LEU A 16 6.77 12.92 -36.06
C LEU A 16 6.12 13.40 -34.78
N SER A 17 5.07 12.71 -34.36
CA SER A 17 4.56 12.84 -33.01
C SER A 17 5.75 12.58 -32.06
N ALA A 18 6.25 13.62 -31.42
CA ALA A 18 7.33 13.48 -30.43
C ALA A 18 6.90 12.40 -29.42
N GLN A 19 7.72 11.37 -29.27
CA GLN A 19 7.42 10.26 -28.37
C GLN A 19 7.32 10.83 -26.93
N LYS A 20 6.13 10.73 -26.34
CA LYS A 20 5.89 11.23 -24.98
C LYS A 20 6.78 10.50 -23.98
N ASN A 21 7.36 11.25 -23.03
CA ASN A 21 8.31 10.70 -22.06
C ASN A 21 7.62 9.85 -20.97
N TRP A 22 6.33 10.12 -20.66
CA TRP A 22 5.59 9.52 -19.56
C TRP A 22 4.22 9.00 -19.99
N SER A 23 4.16 8.13 -20.97
CA SER A 23 2.93 7.39 -21.27
C SER A 23 2.59 6.42 -20.12
N PRO A 24 1.32 5.99 -19.99
CA PRO A 24 0.93 4.97 -19.00
C PRO A 24 1.81 3.71 -19.08
N ARG A 25 2.20 3.28 -20.29
CA ARG A 25 3.09 2.13 -20.49
C ARG A 25 4.49 2.37 -19.93
N GLN A 26 5.08 3.53 -20.17
CA GLN A 26 6.41 3.86 -19.65
C GLN A 26 6.43 3.95 -18.12
N MET A 27 5.39 4.53 -17.50
CA MET A 27 5.24 4.54 -16.05
C MET A 27 5.09 3.11 -15.49
N LEU A 28 4.28 2.27 -16.13
CA LEU A 28 4.05 0.89 -15.70
C LEU A 28 5.31 0.03 -15.76
N THR A 29 6.18 0.26 -16.74
CA THR A 29 7.40 -0.53 -16.97
C THR A 29 8.61 -0.04 -16.18
N LEU A 30 8.47 0.98 -15.33
CA LEU A 30 9.54 1.37 -14.41
C LEU A 30 9.89 0.21 -13.49
N THR A 31 11.19 -0.04 -13.35
CA THR A 31 11.70 -0.96 -12.34
C THR A 31 11.51 -0.35 -10.95
N ASN A 32 10.99 -1.12 -10.00
CA ASN A 32 10.75 -0.66 -8.64
C ASN A 32 11.48 -1.54 -7.63
N ILE A 33 11.84 -0.95 -6.50
CA ILE A 33 12.35 -1.69 -5.35
C ILE A 33 11.14 -2.07 -4.49
N SER A 34 10.99 -3.37 -4.18
CA SER A 34 9.85 -3.88 -3.41
C SER A 34 10.21 -4.37 -2.01
N SER A 35 11.50 -4.56 -1.71
CA SER A 35 12.02 -4.83 -0.37
C SER A 35 13.53 -4.52 -0.32
N ALA A 36 14.05 -4.24 0.87
CA ALA A 36 15.49 -4.09 1.09
C ALA A 36 15.84 -4.37 2.54
N GLU A 37 17.00 -5.00 2.79
CA GLU A 37 17.51 -5.28 4.12
C GLU A 37 19.04 -5.19 4.15
N VAL A 38 19.59 -4.39 5.07
CA VAL A 38 21.04 -4.33 5.32
C VAL A 38 21.46 -5.55 6.12
N SER A 39 22.60 -6.14 5.78
CA SER A 39 23.16 -7.29 6.50
C SER A 39 23.37 -6.98 7.99
N PRO A 40 23.29 -7.98 8.88
CA PRO A 40 23.56 -7.79 10.31
C PRO A 40 24.91 -7.12 10.61
N ASP A 41 25.95 -7.42 9.82
CA ASP A 41 27.29 -6.82 9.96
C ASP A 41 27.41 -5.39 9.37
N GLY A 42 26.33 -4.87 8.75
CA GLY A 42 26.26 -3.52 8.19
C GLY A 42 27.05 -3.29 6.91
N LYS A 43 27.54 -4.35 6.23
CA LYS A 43 28.44 -4.18 5.07
C LYS A 43 27.78 -4.32 3.71
N LYS A 44 26.71 -5.09 3.63
CA LYS A 44 25.99 -5.40 2.40
C LYS A 44 24.51 -5.08 2.54
N ILE A 45 23.82 -4.99 1.42
CA ILE A 45 22.39 -4.85 1.37
C ILE A 45 21.80 -5.79 0.33
N VAL A 46 20.76 -6.52 0.69
CA VAL A 46 19.93 -7.30 -0.24
C VAL A 46 18.67 -6.51 -0.56
N TYR A 47 18.24 -6.52 -1.80
CA TYR A 47 17.01 -5.83 -2.22
C TYR A 47 16.34 -6.57 -3.38
N THR A 48 15.07 -6.29 -3.58
CA THR A 48 14.27 -6.92 -4.63
C THR A 48 13.90 -5.88 -5.68
N LEU A 49 14.22 -6.15 -6.95
CA LEU A 49 13.74 -5.39 -8.09
C LEU A 49 12.49 -6.04 -8.67
N ARG A 50 11.46 -5.22 -8.86
CA ARG A 50 10.16 -5.60 -9.42
C ARG A 50 9.99 -5.01 -10.81
N GLU A 51 9.67 -5.87 -11.78
CA GLU A 51 9.44 -5.50 -13.16
C GLU A 51 8.09 -6.01 -13.66
N ALA A 52 7.46 -5.25 -14.56
CA ALA A 52 6.22 -5.65 -15.22
C ALA A 52 6.52 -6.52 -16.45
N VAL A 53 6.03 -7.74 -16.49
CA VAL A 53 6.08 -8.62 -17.64
C VAL A 53 4.80 -8.48 -18.45
N LEU A 54 4.94 -8.06 -19.71
CA LEU A 54 3.85 -7.84 -20.67
C LEU A 54 4.09 -8.68 -21.95
N ALA A 55 4.29 -9.99 -21.79
CA ALA A 55 4.43 -10.93 -22.92
C ALA A 55 3.06 -11.36 -23.47
N ALA A 56 3.01 -12.07 -24.60
CA ALA A 56 1.76 -12.44 -25.26
C ALA A 56 0.78 -13.17 -24.32
N ASP A 57 1.29 -14.10 -23.54
CA ASP A 57 0.57 -14.99 -22.63
C ASP A 57 0.74 -14.65 -21.15
N ARG A 58 1.56 -13.64 -20.80
CA ARG A 58 1.88 -13.26 -19.42
C ARG A 58 1.57 -11.79 -19.13
N SER A 59 0.97 -11.54 -17.96
CA SER A 59 0.71 -10.22 -17.43
C SER A 59 0.87 -10.26 -15.92
N GLU A 60 2.10 -10.18 -15.45
CA GLU A 60 2.44 -10.30 -14.04
C GLU A 60 3.64 -9.41 -13.67
N TYR A 61 3.78 -9.10 -12.39
CA TYR A 61 5.02 -8.51 -11.88
C TYR A 61 5.95 -9.62 -11.42
N VAL A 62 7.22 -9.52 -11.80
CA VAL A 62 8.26 -10.47 -11.39
C VAL A 62 9.29 -9.75 -10.52
N ASN A 63 9.57 -10.35 -9.38
CA ASN A 63 10.55 -9.87 -8.42
C ASN A 63 11.82 -10.71 -8.50
N GLN A 64 12.98 -10.05 -8.55
CA GLN A 64 14.29 -10.72 -8.51
C GLN A 64 15.15 -10.12 -7.41
N VAL A 65 15.89 -10.98 -6.71
CA VAL A 65 16.76 -10.61 -5.60
C VAL A 65 18.12 -10.16 -6.10
N TRP A 66 18.56 -9.01 -5.61
CA TRP A 66 19.86 -8.40 -5.86
C TRP A 66 20.59 -8.14 -4.55
N MET A 67 21.90 -8.00 -4.62
CA MET A 67 22.75 -7.66 -3.50
C MET A 67 23.83 -6.67 -3.96
N SER A 68 24.24 -5.75 -3.08
CA SER A 68 25.40 -4.88 -3.28
C SER A 68 26.11 -4.60 -1.95
N SER A 69 27.22 -3.88 -1.99
CA SER A 69 27.76 -3.19 -0.82
C SER A 69 26.80 -2.06 -0.42
N ILE A 70 26.84 -1.60 0.84
CA ILE A 70 25.96 -0.51 1.32
C ILE A 70 26.22 0.84 0.66
N ASP A 71 27.37 1.03 0.02
CA ASP A 71 27.74 2.19 -0.79
C ASP A 71 27.25 2.08 -2.26
N GLY A 72 26.54 1.00 -2.60
CA GLY A 72 26.05 0.72 -3.94
C GLY A 72 27.07 0.08 -4.89
N SER A 73 28.30 -0.16 -4.45
CA SER A 73 29.31 -0.85 -5.26
C SER A 73 29.00 -2.34 -5.40
N ASN A 74 29.53 -2.96 -6.46
CA ASN A 74 29.44 -4.40 -6.75
C ASN A 74 28.01 -4.98 -6.72
N PRO A 75 27.05 -4.42 -7.49
CA PRO A 75 25.71 -4.98 -7.56
C PRO A 75 25.70 -6.33 -8.27
N VAL A 76 25.07 -7.34 -7.66
CA VAL A 76 24.97 -8.71 -8.18
C VAL A 76 23.53 -9.16 -8.15
N GLN A 77 23.03 -9.68 -9.26
CA GLN A 77 21.73 -10.34 -9.31
C GLN A 77 21.84 -11.78 -8.79
N LEU A 78 21.14 -12.07 -7.70
CA LEU A 78 21.19 -13.37 -7.02
C LEU A 78 20.19 -14.38 -7.57
N THR A 79 19.05 -13.92 -8.07
CA THR A 79 18.01 -14.80 -8.64
C THR A 79 17.67 -14.36 -10.06
N ARG A 80 17.50 -15.36 -10.96
CA ARG A 80 17.15 -15.17 -12.39
C ARG A 80 16.16 -16.24 -12.81
N ASN A 81 14.94 -16.16 -12.28
CA ASN A 81 13.92 -17.15 -12.58
C ASN A 81 12.70 -16.46 -13.22
N GLU A 82 11.91 -17.19 -13.99
CA GLU A 82 10.64 -16.68 -14.54
C GLU A 82 9.62 -16.39 -13.45
N LYS A 83 9.72 -17.05 -12.29
CA LYS A 83 8.89 -16.81 -11.12
C LYS A 83 9.58 -15.88 -10.14
N SER A 84 8.77 -15.14 -9.40
CA SER A 84 9.26 -14.20 -8.39
C SER A 84 10.07 -14.89 -7.28
N SER A 85 11.07 -14.16 -6.80
CA SER A 85 11.79 -14.40 -5.56
C SER A 85 11.58 -13.19 -4.66
N ASN A 86 10.95 -13.39 -3.50
CA ASN A 86 10.39 -12.33 -2.65
C ASN A 86 10.98 -12.35 -1.25
N ASN A 87 10.88 -11.19 -0.57
CA ASN A 87 11.16 -11.05 0.85
C ASN A 87 12.52 -11.64 1.26
N PRO A 88 13.64 -11.24 0.63
CA PRO A 88 14.95 -11.73 1.02
C PRO A 88 15.29 -11.24 2.43
N GLN A 89 15.85 -12.14 3.27
CA GLN A 89 16.34 -11.83 4.61
C GLN A 89 17.72 -12.44 4.82
N TRP A 90 18.59 -11.69 5.47
CA TRP A 90 19.91 -12.16 5.86
C TRP A 90 19.85 -13.21 6.98
N SER A 91 20.71 -14.22 6.92
CA SER A 91 21.01 -15.03 8.10
C SER A 91 21.70 -14.18 9.17
N PRO A 92 21.57 -14.49 10.48
CA PRO A 92 22.17 -13.74 11.57
C PRO A 92 23.70 -13.57 11.46
N ASP A 93 24.39 -14.51 10.82
CA ASP A 93 25.84 -14.49 10.59
C ASP A 93 26.26 -13.74 9.30
N SER A 94 25.33 -13.15 8.57
CA SER A 94 25.55 -12.45 7.29
C SER A 94 26.13 -13.32 6.15
N ARG A 95 26.00 -14.65 6.23
CA ARG A 95 26.61 -15.56 5.24
C ARG A 95 25.63 -16.13 4.23
N SER A 96 24.34 -16.04 4.52
CA SER A 96 23.29 -16.59 3.65
C SER A 96 22.11 -15.62 3.54
N ILE A 97 21.31 -15.80 2.49
CA ILE A 97 20.06 -15.08 2.27
C ILE A 97 18.95 -16.11 2.12
N ALA A 98 17.93 -16.02 2.98
CA ALA A 98 16.69 -16.76 2.78
C ALA A 98 15.70 -15.91 1.97
N PHE A 99 14.88 -16.55 1.15
CA PHE A 99 13.84 -15.88 0.38
C PHE A 99 12.70 -16.85 0.02
N VAL A 100 11.54 -16.31 -0.32
CA VAL A 100 10.38 -17.09 -0.77
C VAL A 100 10.33 -17.12 -2.30
N SER A 101 10.16 -18.30 -2.89
CA SER A 101 9.99 -18.44 -4.34
C SER A 101 9.02 -19.56 -4.71
N ALA A 102 8.25 -19.32 -5.79
CA ALA A 102 7.34 -20.30 -6.37
C ALA A 102 7.95 -21.04 -7.59
N ARG A 103 9.30 -21.08 -7.71
CA ARG A 103 10.01 -21.67 -8.85
C ARG A 103 9.67 -23.14 -9.10
N ASP A 104 9.29 -23.89 -8.06
CA ASP A 104 8.88 -25.29 -8.12
C ASP A 104 7.36 -25.45 -7.95
N GLY A 105 6.56 -24.45 -8.35
CA GLY A 105 5.10 -24.46 -8.37
C GLY A 105 4.47 -23.69 -7.21
N LYS A 106 4.72 -24.04 -5.94
CA LYS A 106 4.21 -23.33 -4.76
C LYS A 106 5.31 -22.55 -4.06
N SER A 107 4.91 -21.47 -3.37
CA SER A 107 5.85 -20.62 -2.64
C SER A 107 6.46 -21.37 -1.46
N ASN A 108 7.77 -21.58 -1.51
CA ASN A 108 8.57 -22.22 -0.48
C ASN A 108 9.76 -21.36 -0.10
N LEU A 109 10.38 -21.66 1.04
CA LEU A 109 11.63 -21.05 1.49
C LEU A 109 12.83 -21.67 0.80
N TYR A 110 13.75 -20.80 0.39
CA TYR A 110 15.05 -21.17 -0.16
C TYR A 110 16.14 -20.42 0.59
N ILE A 111 17.31 -21.03 0.76
CA ILE A 111 18.51 -20.38 1.30
C ILE A 111 19.59 -20.39 0.22
N LEU A 112 20.22 -19.23 0.03
CA LEU A 112 21.33 -19.03 -0.91
C LEU A 112 22.58 -18.56 -0.14
N PRO A 113 23.71 -19.28 -0.20
CA PRO A 113 24.97 -18.79 0.35
C PRO A 113 25.48 -17.55 -0.39
N VAL A 114 25.93 -16.53 0.33
CA VAL A 114 26.42 -15.27 -0.26
C VAL A 114 27.76 -15.45 -1.00
N ALA A 115 28.52 -16.47 -0.61
CA ALA A 115 29.81 -16.80 -1.25
C ALA A 115 29.66 -17.46 -2.64
N GLY A 116 28.44 -17.79 -3.04
CA GLY A 116 28.11 -18.47 -4.28
C GLY A 116 27.52 -19.87 -4.07
N GLY A 117 27.01 -20.49 -5.11
CA GLY A 117 26.32 -21.74 -5.09
C GLY A 117 24.86 -21.63 -5.55
N GLU A 118 24.10 -22.72 -5.43
CA GLU A 118 22.68 -22.75 -5.76
C GLU A 118 21.81 -22.58 -4.51
N ALA A 119 20.60 -22.07 -4.72
CA ALA A 119 19.63 -21.93 -3.63
C ALA A 119 19.04 -23.29 -3.25
N GLU A 120 19.18 -23.67 -1.99
CA GLU A 120 18.61 -24.91 -1.43
C GLU A 120 17.17 -24.67 -0.96
N LYS A 121 16.25 -25.57 -1.36
CA LYS A 121 14.85 -25.57 -0.90
C LYS A 121 14.78 -26.08 0.54
N ILE A 122 14.26 -25.27 1.45
CA ILE A 122 14.23 -25.55 2.89
C ILE A 122 12.87 -26.10 3.34
N THR A 123 11.79 -25.64 2.72
CA THR A 123 10.43 -26.12 3.03
C THR A 123 9.82 -26.85 1.83
N ASP A 124 8.88 -27.75 2.12
CA ASP A 124 8.07 -28.43 1.10
C ASP A 124 6.60 -28.43 1.55
N VAL A 125 6.04 -27.20 1.67
CA VAL A 125 4.68 -27.04 2.16
C VAL A 125 3.66 -27.26 1.03
N LYS A 126 2.54 -27.91 1.35
CA LYS A 126 1.42 -28.09 0.40
C LYS A 126 0.65 -26.78 0.17
N GLY A 127 0.67 -25.86 1.12
CA GLY A 127 0.17 -24.50 1.01
C GLY A 127 1.16 -23.56 0.32
N SER A 128 1.44 -22.42 0.92
CA SER A 128 2.49 -21.47 0.52
C SER A 128 3.09 -20.82 1.76
N VAL A 129 4.35 -20.44 1.69
CA VAL A 129 4.98 -19.60 2.71
C VAL A 129 4.66 -18.13 2.38
N SER A 130 4.07 -17.40 3.34
CA SER A 130 3.73 -15.98 3.16
C SER A 130 4.74 -15.03 3.81
N SER A 131 5.21 -15.34 5.03
CA SER A 131 6.24 -14.60 5.74
C SER A 131 7.12 -15.55 6.53
N PHE A 132 8.33 -15.13 6.89
CA PHE A 132 9.25 -15.92 7.67
C PHE A 132 10.21 -15.04 8.47
N SER A 133 10.89 -15.61 9.46
CA SER A 133 11.94 -14.95 10.25
C SER A 133 12.93 -16.01 10.77
N TRP A 134 14.21 -15.66 10.77
CA TRP A 134 15.27 -16.48 11.35
C TRP A 134 15.22 -16.43 12.87
N SER A 135 15.53 -17.57 13.55
CA SER A 135 15.94 -17.52 14.96
C SER A 135 17.28 -16.79 15.08
N ASN A 136 17.53 -16.12 16.22
CA ASN A 136 18.73 -15.31 16.40
C ASN A 136 20.05 -16.12 16.32
N ASP A 137 20.01 -17.42 16.61
CA ASP A 137 21.16 -18.34 16.48
C ASP A 137 21.32 -18.92 15.06
N GLY A 138 20.41 -18.59 14.13
CA GLY A 138 20.42 -19.06 12.75
C GLY A 138 20.12 -20.53 12.52
N LYS A 139 19.65 -21.26 13.55
CA LYS A 139 19.42 -22.72 13.44
C LYS A 139 18.00 -23.07 13.01
N MET A 140 17.08 -22.13 13.11
CA MET A 140 15.66 -22.33 12.80
C MET A 140 15.12 -21.15 11.99
N ILE A 141 14.06 -21.41 11.21
CA ILE A 141 13.24 -20.37 10.58
C ILE A 141 11.79 -20.64 10.96
N ALA A 142 11.12 -19.64 11.55
CA ALA A 142 9.67 -19.64 11.69
C ALA A 142 9.01 -19.05 10.44
N TYR A 143 7.82 -19.54 10.10
CA TYR A 143 7.10 -19.06 8.92
C TYR A 143 5.59 -19.19 9.09
N LEU A 144 4.83 -18.41 8.32
CA LEU A 144 3.39 -18.55 8.18
C LEU A 144 3.02 -19.35 6.93
N THR A 145 2.06 -20.26 7.11
CA THR A 145 1.49 -21.06 6.01
C THR A 145 -0.03 -21.21 6.23
N PRO A 146 -0.87 -21.06 5.18
CA PRO A 146 -2.30 -21.25 5.33
C PRO A 146 -2.66 -22.73 5.48
N ASP A 147 -3.80 -22.99 6.13
CA ASP A 147 -4.44 -24.30 6.11
C ASP A 147 -4.66 -24.76 4.68
N ILE A 148 -4.42 -26.02 4.42
CA ILE A 148 -4.65 -26.65 3.12
C ILE A 148 -6.05 -27.26 3.04
N ALA A 149 -6.54 -27.45 1.82
CA ALA A 149 -7.75 -28.24 1.59
C ALA A 149 -7.57 -29.67 2.11
N THR A 150 -8.58 -30.16 2.81
CA THR A 150 -8.64 -31.57 3.23
C THR A 150 -8.86 -32.48 2.02
N GLU A 151 -8.56 -33.77 2.16
CA GLU A 151 -8.82 -34.74 1.10
C GLU A 151 -10.32 -34.81 0.74
N ALA A 152 -11.18 -34.65 1.74
CA ALA A 152 -12.65 -34.61 1.53
C ALA A 152 -13.05 -33.38 0.70
N GLU A 153 -12.52 -32.17 1.01
CA GLU A 153 -12.79 -30.97 0.22
C GLU A 153 -12.29 -31.10 -1.23
N GLU A 154 -11.08 -31.65 -1.43
CA GLU A 154 -10.55 -31.88 -2.77
C GLU A 154 -11.40 -32.92 -3.57
N LYS A 155 -11.90 -33.95 -2.89
CA LYS A 155 -12.82 -34.93 -3.47
C LYS A 155 -14.17 -34.27 -3.85
N ASN A 156 -14.74 -33.49 -2.95
CA ASN A 156 -15.99 -32.78 -3.18
C ASN A 156 -15.84 -31.78 -4.35
N LYS A 157 -14.74 -31.03 -4.40
CA LYS A 157 -14.44 -30.13 -5.51
C LYS A 157 -14.36 -30.85 -6.86
N LYS A 158 -13.73 -32.03 -6.92
CA LYS A 158 -13.70 -32.84 -8.13
C LYS A 158 -15.09 -33.34 -8.53
N ALA A 159 -15.93 -33.67 -7.54
CA ALA A 159 -17.30 -34.10 -7.72
C ALA A 159 -18.28 -32.95 -8.03
N LYS A 160 -17.83 -31.68 -7.95
CA LYS A 160 -18.67 -30.47 -8.00
C LYS A 160 -19.74 -30.44 -6.89
N ASP A 161 -19.40 -30.99 -5.73
CA ASP A 161 -20.18 -31.03 -4.50
C ASP A 161 -19.47 -30.19 -3.43
N ASP A 162 -18.96 -29.02 -3.83
CA ASP A 162 -18.08 -28.11 -3.09
C ASP A 162 -18.81 -26.86 -2.56
N TRP A 163 -20.08 -27.01 -2.22
CA TRP A 163 -20.84 -26.00 -1.51
C TRP A 163 -20.29 -25.78 -0.09
N TYR A 164 -20.46 -24.59 0.46
CA TYR A 164 -20.05 -24.23 1.81
C TYR A 164 -21.02 -23.24 2.44
N PHE A 165 -21.08 -23.25 3.77
CA PHE A 165 -21.74 -22.20 4.53
C PHE A 165 -20.77 -21.05 4.75
N MET A 166 -21.27 -19.82 4.52
CA MET A 166 -20.48 -18.61 4.75
C MET A 166 -20.03 -18.57 6.22
N ASP A 167 -18.77 -18.20 6.45
CA ASP A 167 -18.14 -18.05 7.77
C ASP A 167 -17.90 -19.34 8.57
N GLU A 168 -18.26 -20.48 8.02
CA GLU A 168 -17.93 -21.77 8.61
C GLU A 168 -16.61 -22.30 8.03
N SER A 169 -15.78 -22.92 8.89
CA SER A 169 -14.50 -23.52 8.52
C SER A 169 -13.51 -22.58 7.81
N PRO A 170 -13.21 -21.39 8.35
CA PRO A 170 -12.25 -20.48 7.73
C PRO A 170 -10.87 -21.11 7.66
N ARG A 171 -10.15 -20.88 6.55
CA ARG A 171 -8.75 -21.27 6.44
C ARG A 171 -7.90 -20.29 7.23
N GLN A 172 -7.13 -20.82 8.18
CA GLN A 172 -6.28 -20.03 9.07
C GLN A 172 -4.84 -20.01 8.57
N ASN A 173 -4.11 -18.93 8.84
CA ASN A 173 -2.66 -18.94 8.77
C ASN A 173 -2.08 -19.57 10.03
N ARG A 174 -1.20 -20.54 9.86
CA ARG A 174 -0.51 -21.27 10.93
C ARG A 174 0.90 -20.76 11.08
N LEU A 175 1.35 -20.64 12.33
CA LEU A 175 2.74 -20.50 12.66
C LEU A 175 3.41 -21.87 12.63
N ALA A 176 4.45 -22.00 11.84
CA ALA A 176 5.26 -23.19 11.72
C ALA A 176 6.74 -22.86 11.80
N MET A 177 7.58 -23.86 12.00
CA MET A 177 9.04 -23.72 12.01
C MET A 177 9.71 -24.83 11.23
N VAL A 178 10.89 -24.58 10.72
CA VAL A 178 11.81 -25.56 10.13
C VAL A 178 13.15 -25.50 10.85
N SER A 179 13.69 -26.68 11.19
CA SER A 179 15.04 -26.82 11.77
C SER A 179 16.06 -27.01 10.64
N LEU A 180 17.09 -26.18 10.62
CA LEU A 180 18.16 -26.26 9.61
C LEU A 180 19.24 -27.27 9.94
N ASN A 181 19.27 -27.78 11.19
CA ASN A 181 20.24 -28.76 11.66
C ASN A 181 19.70 -30.18 11.67
N GLN A 182 18.44 -30.41 11.29
CA GLN A 182 17.81 -31.72 11.34
C GLN A 182 17.11 -32.04 10.02
N LYS A 183 17.44 -33.20 9.46
CA LYS A 183 16.73 -33.79 8.31
C LYS A 183 16.09 -35.09 8.74
N ASP A 184 14.94 -35.38 8.17
CA ASP A 184 14.25 -36.66 8.36
C ASP A 184 14.91 -37.77 7.55
N SER A 185 14.38 -39.01 7.65
CA SER A 185 14.89 -40.17 6.94
C SER A 185 14.82 -40.06 5.41
N SER A 186 14.03 -39.14 4.88
CA SER A 186 13.95 -38.82 3.44
C SER A 186 14.92 -37.71 3.00
N GLY A 187 15.72 -37.17 3.93
CA GLY A 187 16.66 -36.07 3.68
C GLY A 187 16.02 -34.68 3.67
N LYS A 188 14.74 -34.55 4.00
CA LYS A 188 14.04 -33.26 4.09
C LYS A 188 14.25 -32.63 5.47
N TYR A 189 14.31 -31.31 5.52
CA TYR A 189 14.36 -30.56 6.78
C TYR A 189 13.12 -30.81 7.64
N VAL A 190 13.32 -31.01 8.94
CA VAL A 190 12.23 -31.26 9.89
C VAL A 190 11.40 -30.01 10.09
N GLN A 191 10.11 -30.09 9.85
CA GLN A 191 9.15 -29.00 9.99
C GLN A 191 8.13 -29.33 11.11
N LYS A 192 7.72 -28.31 11.88
CA LYS A 192 6.73 -28.44 12.96
C LYS A 192 5.74 -27.28 12.87
N VAL A 193 4.44 -27.60 12.81
CA VAL A 193 3.37 -26.60 12.99
C VAL A 193 3.21 -26.36 14.50
N LEU A 194 3.28 -25.09 14.89
CA LEU A 194 3.26 -24.68 16.30
C LEU A 194 1.84 -24.34 16.77
N THR A 195 1.02 -23.68 15.93
CA THR A 195 -0.35 -23.28 16.29
C THR A 195 -1.36 -24.21 15.61
N LYS A 196 -2.31 -24.76 16.40
CA LYS A 196 -3.33 -25.72 15.92
C LYS A 196 -4.76 -25.28 16.27
N ASP A 197 -4.90 -24.28 17.14
CA ASP A 197 -6.18 -23.79 17.61
C ASP A 197 -6.93 -23.05 16.50
N ASN A 198 -8.19 -22.74 16.75
CA ASN A 198 -9.02 -22.00 15.79
C ASN A 198 -8.68 -20.49 15.81
N ILE A 199 -7.43 -20.18 15.49
CA ILE A 199 -6.87 -18.82 15.41
C ILE A 199 -6.14 -18.61 14.10
N ASN A 200 -6.11 -17.37 13.64
CA ASN A 200 -5.35 -16.91 12.49
C ASN A 200 -4.13 -16.13 12.95
N VAL A 201 -2.93 -16.64 12.73
CA VAL A 201 -1.69 -15.92 13.07
C VAL A 201 -1.39 -14.86 12.01
N ILE A 202 -1.03 -13.65 12.47
CA ILE A 202 -0.87 -12.45 11.63
C ILE A 202 0.61 -12.06 11.50
N ALA A 203 1.29 -11.94 12.64
CA ALA A 203 2.72 -11.58 12.72
C ALA A 203 3.36 -12.28 13.90
N PHE A 204 4.68 -12.39 13.90
CA PHE A 204 5.42 -13.07 14.96
C PHE A 204 6.87 -12.58 15.04
N ASP A 205 7.49 -12.82 16.21
CA ASP A 205 8.90 -12.54 16.46
C ASP A 205 9.50 -13.56 17.43
N TRP A 206 10.79 -13.88 17.25
CA TRP A 206 11.54 -14.78 18.10
C TRP A 206 12.04 -14.08 19.37
N ASN A 207 11.98 -14.77 20.51
CA ASN A 207 12.73 -14.32 21.66
C ASN A 207 14.25 -14.52 21.47
N GLN A 208 15.06 -13.88 22.34
CA GLN A 208 16.50 -13.78 22.15
C GLN A 208 17.22 -15.15 22.11
N ASP A 209 16.79 -16.12 22.90
CA ASP A 209 17.42 -17.44 23.01
C ASP A 209 16.81 -18.50 22.07
N GLY A 210 15.81 -18.13 21.28
CA GLY A 210 15.14 -19.04 20.34
C GLY A 210 14.21 -20.07 20.99
N SER A 211 13.89 -19.95 22.28
CA SER A 211 13.03 -20.90 23.01
C SER A 211 11.53 -20.62 22.87
N ALA A 212 11.15 -19.40 22.47
CA ALA A 212 9.78 -18.97 22.33
C ALA A 212 9.55 -18.01 21.15
N ILE A 213 8.30 -17.93 20.72
CA ILE A 213 7.84 -17.00 19.68
C ILE A 213 6.63 -16.22 20.22
N ALA A 214 6.70 -14.90 20.20
CA ALA A 214 5.54 -14.04 20.36
C ALA A 214 4.80 -13.90 19.02
N TYR A 215 3.48 -13.91 19.04
CA TYR A 215 2.68 -13.77 17.82
C TYR A 215 1.41 -12.98 18.08
N SER A 216 0.97 -12.24 17.07
CA SER A 216 -0.37 -11.66 17.04
C SER A 216 -1.32 -12.58 16.29
N TYR A 217 -2.56 -12.66 16.78
CA TYR A 217 -3.55 -13.54 16.18
C TYR A 217 -4.95 -12.93 16.24
N GLY A 218 -5.74 -13.22 15.21
CA GLY A 218 -7.16 -12.92 15.17
C GLY A 218 -7.99 -14.20 15.12
N LYS A 219 -9.30 -14.07 15.21
CA LYS A 219 -10.23 -15.20 15.18
C LYS A 219 -10.28 -15.87 13.80
N THR A 220 -10.24 -15.07 12.72
CA THR A 220 -10.21 -15.56 11.34
C THR A 220 -9.29 -14.69 10.48
N THR A 221 -9.18 -15.00 9.18
CA THR A 221 -8.47 -14.16 8.19
C THR A 221 -9.27 -12.93 7.74
N LYS A 222 -10.50 -12.73 8.21
CA LYS A 222 -11.32 -11.57 7.87
C LYS A 222 -10.74 -10.30 8.47
N VAL A 223 -10.83 -9.21 7.73
CA VAL A 223 -10.32 -7.90 8.19
C VAL A 223 -10.94 -7.49 9.51
N ASN A 224 -12.24 -7.69 9.70
CA ASN A 224 -12.95 -7.37 10.94
C ASN A 224 -12.48 -8.17 12.17
N ASP A 225 -11.88 -9.35 11.99
CA ASP A 225 -11.30 -10.13 13.08
C ASP A 225 -9.83 -9.77 13.31
N ILE A 226 -9.11 -9.40 12.24
CA ILE A 226 -7.69 -9.01 12.31
C ILE A 226 -7.50 -7.70 13.07
N ILE A 227 -8.43 -6.75 12.93
CA ILE A 227 -8.34 -5.46 13.64
C ILE A 227 -8.54 -5.57 15.14
N TYR A 228 -9.09 -6.67 15.64
CA TYR A 228 -9.23 -7.02 17.07
C TYR A 228 -8.24 -8.13 17.46
N SER A 229 -7.06 -8.13 16.84
CA SER A 229 -6.04 -9.12 17.15
C SER A 229 -5.47 -8.96 18.56
N ASP A 230 -5.04 -10.08 19.13
CA ASP A 230 -4.42 -10.21 20.44
C ASP A 230 -2.96 -10.66 20.31
N ILE A 231 -2.20 -10.61 21.42
CA ILE A 231 -0.82 -11.08 21.49
C ILE A 231 -0.70 -12.29 22.42
N ALA A 232 -0.08 -13.36 21.92
CA ALA A 232 0.32 -14.50 22.73
C ALA A 232 1.80 -14.85 22.49
N MET A 233 2.35 -15.68 23.34
CA MET A 233 3.69 -16.25 23.23
C MET A 233 3.62 -17.75 23.39
N ILE A 234 4.30 -18.52 22.53
CA ILE A 234 4.39 -19.97 22.58
C ILE A 234 5.83 -20.42 22.87
N ASN A 235 5.99 -21.34 23.83
CA ASN A 235 7.25 -22.05 24.01
C ASN A 235 7.35 -23.17 22.95
N ILE A 236 8.43 -23.19 22.17
CA ILE A 236 8.56 -24.10 21.02
C ILE A 236 8.78 -25.58 21.41
N GLN A 237 9.30 -25.83 22.62
CA GLN A 237 9.53 -27.19 23.13
C GLN A 237 8.28 -27.77 23.77
N SER A 238 7.76 -27.10 24.82
CA SER A 238 6.60 -27.58 25.58
C SER A 238 5.27 -27.38 24.85
N GLY A 239 5.18 -26.37 24.01
CA GLY A 239 3.94 -25.94 23.37
C GLY A 239 3.05 -25.07 24.27
N ASP A 240 3.55 -24.71 25.46
CA ASP A 240 2.80 -23.84 26.39
C ASP A 240 2.57 -22.46 25.81
N ILE A 241 1.35 -21.95 25.93
CA ILE A 241 0.94 -20.64 25.45
C ILE A 241 0.70 -19.71 26.62
N LYS A 242 1.29 -18.52 26.58
CA LYS A 242 1.03 -17.39 27.49
C LYS A 242 0.38 -16.25 26.73
N ILE A 243 -0.79 -15.83 27.18
CA ILE A 243 -1.44 -14.60 26.67
C ILE A 243 -0.71 -13.38 27.23
N ILE A 244 -0.37 -12.45 26.36
CA ILE A 244 0.36 -11.22 26.69
C ILE A 244 -0.58 -10.02 26.70
N ALA A 245 -1.42 -9.89 25.65
CA ALA A 245 -2.46 -8.87 25.54
C ALA A 245 -3.71 -9.50 24.92
N ASN A 246 -4.87 -9.18 25.52
CA ASN A 246 -6.20 -9.60 25.06
C ASN A 246 -7.20 -8.56 25.56
N THR A 247 -7.40 -7.52 24.76
CA THR A 247 -8.28 -6.39 25.12
C THR A 247 -9.24 -6.08 23.98
N PRO A 248 -10.27 -5.25 24.16
CA PRO A 248 -11.10 -4.80 23.03
C PRO A 248 -10.37 -3.88 22.02
N ALA A 249 -9.08 -3.55 22.24
CA ALA A 249 -8.24 -2.91 21.25
C ALA A 249 -7.72 -3.94 20.22
N GLY A 250 -7.04 -3.48 19.18
CA GLY A 250 -6.28 -4.34 18.29
C GLY A 250 -4.79 -4.30 18.66
N GLU A 251 -4.25 -5.43 19.12
CA GLU A 251 -2.83 -5.58 19.43
C GLU A 251 -2.12 -6.37 18.31
N SER A 252 -1.02 -5.84 17.77
CA SER A 252 -0.35 -6.47 16.62
C SER A 252 1.16 -6.24 16.58
N SER A 253 1.85 -7.01 15.74
CA SER A 253 3.28 -6.85 15.43
C SER A 253 4.17 -6.86 16.68
N PRO A 254 4.17 -7.96 17.46
CA PRO A 254 5.03 -8.08 18.63
C PRO A 254 6.52 -8.13 18.23
N LEU A 255 7.38 -7.46 19.00
CA LEU A 255 8.84 -7.45 18.82
C LEU A 255 9.53 -7.54 20.18
N PHE A 256 10.37 -8.55 20.40
CA PHE A 256 11.16 -8.67 21.63
C PHE A 256 12.24 -7.60 21.72
N SER A 257 12.50 -7.13 22.95
CA SER A 257 13.69 -6.32 23.24
C SER A 257 14.97 -7.13 23.04
N PRO A 258 16.12 -6.47 22.77
CA PRO A 258 17.40 -7.17 22.56
C PRO A 258 17.85 -8.03 23.74
N ASP A 259 17.43 -7.70 24.95
CA ASP A 259 17.72 -8.48 26.17
C ASP A 259 16.64 -9.52 26.52
N GLY A 260 15.56 -9.60 25.72
CA GLY A 260 14.45 -10.53 25.90
C GLY A 260 13.52 -10.22 27.09
N LYS A 261 13.73 -9.11 27.81
CA LYS A 261 12.96 -8.79 29.03
C LYS A 261 11.67 -8.02 28.79
N GLN A 262 11.51 -7.48 27.59
CA GLN A 262 10.33 -6.69 27.21
C GLN A 262 9.82 -7.12 25.84
N LEU A 263 8.55 -6.80 25.55
CA LEU A 263 7.92 -6.96 24.25
C LEU A 263 7.29 -5.63 23.85
N CYS A 264 7.63 -5.11 22.68
CA CYS A 264 6.94 -3.97 22.08
C CYS A 264 5.90 -4.47 21.07
N TYR A 265 4.74 -3.83 21.02
CA TYR A 265 3.70 -4.13 20.03
C TYR A 265 2.86 -2.89 19.71
N HIS A 266 2.14 -2.91 18.60
CA HIS A 266 1.11 -1.92 18.31
C HIS A 266 -0.13 -2.18 19.14
N SER A 267 -0.76 -1.11 19.63
CA SER A 267 -2.11 -1.13 20.15
C SER A 267 -2.93 0.01 19.56
N THR A 268 -4.23 -0.20 19.39
CA THR A 268 -5.18 0.83 18.95
C THR A 268 -5.92 1.44 20.13
N GLU A 269 -6.89 2.31 19.87
CA GLU A 269 -7.88 2.75 20.87
C GLU A 269 -8.62 1.55 21.46
N ASN A 270 -9.08 1.69 22.72
CA ASN A 270 -9.84 0.66 23.40
C ASN A 270 -11.26 1.17 23.72
N PRO A 271 -12.32 0.68 23.03
CA PRO A 271 -12.28 -0.30 21.94
C PRO A 271 -11.65 0.25 20.65
N HIS A 272 -11.32 -0.67 19.71
CA HIS A 272 -10.79 -0.29 18.40
C HIS A 272 -11.70 0.69 17.67
N ASP A 273 -11.08 1.68 17.04
CA ASP A 273 -11.75 2.69 16.23
C ASP A 273 -11.03 2.81 14.87
N TRP A 274 -11.76 2.68 13.77
CA TRP A 274 -11.22 2.75 12.41
C TRP A 274 -10.57 4.09 12.04
N ALA A 275 -11.03 5.18 12.63
CA ALA A 275 -10.43 6.51 12.49
C ALA A 275 -9.62 6.92 13.75
N GLY A 276 -9.40 5.99 14.66
CA GLY A 276 -8.68 6.19 15.91
C GLY A 276 -7.16 6.19 15.76
N SER A 277 -6.48 6.26 16.90
CA SER A 277 -5.02 6.25 16.99
C SER A 277 -4.47 4.84 17.05
N ARG A 278 -3.21 4.70 16.59
CA ARG A 278 -2.36 3.53 16.80
C ARG A 278 -1.07 3.98 17.46
N PHE A 279 -0.64 3.28 18.49
CA PHE A 279 0.52 3.64 19.27
C PHE A 279 1.35 2.41 19.65
N ALA A 280 2.60 2.65 20.05
CA ALA A 280 3.48 1.60 20.56
C ALA A 280 3.23 1.40 22.08
N VAL A 281 3.19 0.13 22.49
CA VAL A 281 3.11 -0.32 23.89
C VAL A 281 4.28 -1.23 24.17
N VAL A 282 4.90 -1.08 25.34
CA VAL A 282 5.94 -1.97 25.85
C VAL A 282 5.39 -2.75 27.03
N TYR A 283 5.46 -4.08 26.94
CA TYR A 283 5.14 -5.03 28.01
C TYR A 283 6.43 -5.50 28.68
N SER A 284 6.47 -5.50 30.00
CA SER A 284 7.58 -6.01 30.82
C SER A 284 7.28 -7.41 31.33
N PHE A 285 8.16 -8.37 31.08
CA PHE A 285 8.01 -9.74 31.58
C PHE A 285 8.28 -9.86 33.08
N ALA A 286 8.99 -8.90 33.70
CA ALA A 286 9.33 -8.94 35.11
C ALA A 286 8.13 -8.71 36.02
N ASP A 287 7.22 -7.82 35.67
CA ASP A 287 6.09 -7.42 36.51
C ASP A 287 4.75 -7.47 35.76
N SER A 288 4.74 -7.93 34.53
CA SER A 288 3.56 -8.06 33.65
C SER A 288 2.81 -6.73 33.41
N LYS A 289 3.51 -5.59 33.48
CA LYS A 289 2.94 -4.27 33.22
C LYS A 289 3.17 -3.81 31.81
N THR A 290 2.26 -2.99 31.33
CA THR A 290 2.31 -2.32 30.02
C THR A 290 2.56 -0.84 30.20
N GLN A 291 3.38 -0.27 29.27
CA GLN A 291 3.65 1.16 29.16
C GLN A 291 3.31 1.62 27.75
N ARG A 292 2.28 2.47 27.62
CA ARG A 292 2.04 3.20 26.36
C ARG A 292 3.17 4.22 26.16
N LEU A 293 3.78 4.23 24.98
CA LEU A 293 4.81 5.20 24.64
C LEU A 293 4.18 6.55 24.26
N LYS A 294 5.02 7.59 24.24
CA LYS A 294 4.58 8.95 23.93
C LYS A 294 4.01 9.02 22.52
N SER A 295 2.86 9.68 22.38
CA SER A 295 2.19 9.86 21.08
C SER A 295 3.06 10.66 20.10
N THR A 296 3.04 10.24 18.85
CA THR A 296 3.64 10.92 17.71
C THR A 296 2.66 11.94 17.09
N PRO A 297 3.09 12.86 16.22
CA PRO A 297 2.23 13.88 15.64
C PRO A 297 1.01 13.36 14.87
N ASN A 298 1.15 12.24 14.16
CA ASN A 298 0.03 11.64 13.42
C ASN A 298 -0.75 10.62 14.26
N GLU A 299 -0.13 10.05 15.30
CA GLU A 299 -0.72 8.99 16.12
C GLU A 299 -1.18 7.77 15.30
N ASP A 300 -0.48 7.50 14.20
CA ASP A 300 -0.76 6.34 13.34
C ASP A 300 0.48 6.00 12.51
N GLY A 301 1.27 5.04 12.97
CA GLY A 301 2.51 4.64 12.32
C GLY A 301 2.87 3.18 12.53
N SER A 302 4.13 2.85 12.30
CA SER A 302 4.64 1.47 12.36
C SER A 302 5.93 1.38 13.16
N ILE A 303 6.05 0.34 14.00
CA ILE A 303 7.27 -0.02 14.71
C ILE A 303 8.29 -0.53 13.68
N LEU A 304 9.49 0.04 13.66
CA LEU A 304 10.61 -0.43 12.85
C LEU A 304 11.52 -1.40 13.64
N GLY A 305 11.57 -1.25 14.95
CA GLY A 305 12.37 -2.09 15.83
C GLY A 305 12.89 -1.37 17.06
N TRP A 306 13.65 -2.09 17.87
CA TRP A 306 14.34 -1.61 19.05
C TRP A 306 15.71 -1.05 18.68
N THR A 307 16.19 -0.04 19.42
CA THR A 307 17.64 0.30 19.45
C THR A 307 18.43 -0.81 20.14
N ALA A 308 19.72 -0.92 19.84
CA ALA A 308 20.57 -2.01 20.34
C ALA A 308 20.66 -2.06 21.88
N ASP A 309 20.55 -0.90 22.54
CA ASP A 309 20.57 -0.77 24.01
C ASP A 309 19.22 -1.07 24.67
N GLY A 310 18.17 -1.37 23.88
CA GLY A 310 16.82 -1.67 24.36
C GLY A 310 16.08 -0.48 25.00
N LYS A 311 16.59 0.75 24.87
CA LYS A 311 16.01 1.93 25.53
C LYS A 311 15.03 2.70 24.67
N ASN A 312 15.01 2.45 23.36
CA ASN A 312 14.14 3.17 22.45
C ASN A 312 13.53 2.26 21.40
N ILE A 313 12.39 2.71 20.89
CA ILE A 313 11.68 2.15 19.72
C ILE A 313 11.82 3.12 18.55
N LEU A 314 12.17 2.60 17.38
CA LEU A 314 12.10 3.34 16.13
C LEU A 314 10.68 3.20 15.56
N TRP A 315 10.12 4.33 15.16
CA TRP A 315 8.75 4.45 14.68
C TRP A 315 8.71 5.25 13.38
N SER A 316 8.01 4.77 12.37
CA SER A 316 7.81 5.47 11.11
C SER A 316 6.34 5.84 10.93
N GLU A 317 6.06 7.07 10.53
CA GLU A 317 4.70 7.50 10.21
C GLU A 317 4.67 8.54 9.09
N ALA A 318 3.50 8.69 8.48
CA ALA A 318 3.21 9.80 7.60
C ALA A 318 3.12 11.10 8.43
N ASN A 319 3.72 12.17 7.91
CA ASN A 319 3.73 13.50 8.52
C ASN A 319 3.33 14.53 7.47
N ARG A 320 2.05 14.90 7.46
CA ARG A 320 1.41 15.73 6.41
C ARG A 320 1.65 15.12 5.02
N THR A 321 2.34 15.82 4.14
CA THR A 321 2.67 15.34 2.80
C THR A 321 4.03 14.64 2.70
N LEU A 322 4.73 14.47 3.82
CA LEU A 322 6.00 13.74 3.93
C LEU A 322 5.84 12.51 4.86
N SER A 323 6.96 11.96 5.29
CA SER A 323 7.04 10.92 6.30
C SER A 323 8.20 11.22 7.22
N SER A 324 8.11 10.74 8.47
CA SER A 324 9.14 10.94 9.50
C SER A 324 9.45 9.62 10.21
N ILE A 325 10.69 9.51 10.67
CA ILE A 325 11.13 8.42 11.55
C ILE A 325 11.41 9.03 12.92
N TYR A 326 10.75 8.50 13.94
CA TYR A 326 10.85 8.93 15.33
C TYR A 326 11.58 7.88 16.18
N VAL A 327 12.20 8.38 17.25
CA VAL A 327 12.78 7.59 18.34
C VAL A 327 11.94 7.85 19.58
N LEU A 328 11.30 6.80 20.10
CA LEU A 328 10.41 6.82 21.25
C LEU A 328 11.13 6.15 22.42
N SER A 329 11.29 6.84 23.57
CA SER A 329 11.87 6.19 24.75
C SER A 329 10.91 5.17 25.35
N THR A 330 11.44 4.03 25.80
CA THR A 330 10.64 2.92 26.36
C THR A 330 10.04 3.24 27.73
N ASP A 331 10.54 4.27 28.42
CA ASP A 331 9.91 4.82 29.63
C ASP A 331 8.72 5.75 29.36
N GLY A 332 8.37 5.95 28.08
CA GLY A 332 7.23 6.76 27.64
C GLY A 332 7.40 8.27 27.78
N LYS A 333 8.59 8.78 28.15
CA LYS A 333 8.77 10.20 28.49
C LYS A 333 9.23 11.07 27.32
N SER A 334 9.97 10.54 26.35
CA SER A 334 10.57 11.32 25.30
C SER A 334 10.26 10.80 23.89
N ILE A 335 10.26 11.73 22.95
CA ILE A 335 10.19 11.50 21.51
C ILE A 335 11.16 12.47 20.83
N SER A 336 11.88 11.99 19.82
CA SER A 336 12.68 12.83 18.93
C SER A 336 12.55 12.35 17.50
N GLU A 337 12.68 13.24 16.54
CA GLU A 337 12.68 12.88 15.12
C GLU A 337 14.10 12.58 14.65
N TRP A 338 14.33 11.33 14.22
CA TRP A 338 15.62 10.87 13.68
C TRP A 338 15.87 11.41 12.27
N SER A 339 14.84 11.48 11.43
CA SER A 339 14.91 11.99 10.04
C SER A 339 14.80 13.52 9.94
N ARG A 340 15.07 14.23 11.03
CA ARG A 340 14.88 15.68 11.12
C ARG A 340 15.59 16.45 10.01
N GLY A 341 14.81 17.29 9.31
CA GLY A 341 15.30 18.11 8.21
C GLY A 341 15.29 17.43 6.84
N GLU A 342 14.89 16.16 6.74
CA GLU A 342 14.64 15.53 5.44
C GLU A 342 13.46 16.21 4.72
N LYS A 343 13.66 16.50 3.43
CA LYS A 343 12.67 17.16 2.57
C LYS A 343 12.13 16.22 1.49
N ASN A 344 12.71 15.03 1.37
CA ASN A 344 12.23 13.99 0.48
C ASN A 344 11.28 13.06 1.23
N PHE A 345 10.41 12.40 0.49
CA PHE A 345 9.53 11.39 1.05
C PHE A 345 10.32 10.09 1.32
N ILE A 346 10.33 9.66 2.58
CA ILE A 346 10.88 8.37 3.00
C ILE A 346 9.80 7.30 2.84
N SER A 347 10.12 6.19 2.16
CA SER A 347 9.24 5.02 2.11
C SER A 347 10.02 3.74 2.36
N MET A 348 9.32 2.69 2.79
CA MET A 348 9.88 1.36 3.08
C MET A 348 11.08 1.38 4.04
N PRO A 349 11.05 2.11 5.17
CA PRO A 349 12.14 2.07 6.12
C PRO A 349 12.25 0.69 6.76
N GLY A 350 13.47 0.16 6.89
CA GLY A 350 13.79 -1.10 7.52
C GLY A 350 15.05 -1.02 8.36
N LEU A 351 14.99 -1.48 9.62
CA LEU A 351 16.12 -1.60 10.52
C LEU A 351 16.80 -2.96 10.32
N ASN A 352 18.12 -2.98 10.17
CA ASN A 352 18.84 -4.24 10.07
C ASN A 352 18.88 -5.01 11.41
N ALA A 353 19.08 -6.33 11.35
CA ALA A 353 19.13 -7.18 12.55
C ALA A 353 20.26 -6.76 13.52
N GLY A 354 21.37 -6.20 13.02
CA GLY A 354 22.44 -5.63 13.82
C GLY A 354 22.07 -4.31 14.53
N LYS A 355 20.91 -3.73 14.26
CA LYS A 355 20.39 -2.49 14.84
C LYS A 355 21.34 -1.29 14.69
N THR A 356 22.05 -1.25 13.58
CA THR A 356 23.09 -0.24 13.27
C THR A 356 22.74 0.64 12.08
N HIS A 357 21.88 0.15 11.16
CA HIS A 357 21.56 0.83 9.91
C HIS A 357 20.07 0.77 9.60
N LEU A 358 19.58 1.84 8.98
CA LEU A 358 18.26 1.88 8.33
C LEU A 358 18.44 1.93 6.82
N SER A 359 17.72 1.07 6.11
CA SER A 359 17.52 1.18 4.67
C SER A 359 16.16 1.82 4.38
N PHE A 360 16.05 2.62 3.33
CA PHE A 360 14.79 3.26 2.93
C PHE A 360 14.88 3.78 1.49
N LEU A 361 13.71 4.02 0.89
CA LEU A 361 13.65 4.74 -0.38
C LEU A 361 13.48 6.23 -0.13
N LEU A 362 14.22 7.07 -0.87
CA LEU A 362 13.99 8.51 -0.96
C LEU A 362 13.48 8.86 -2.34
N GLN A 363 12.49 9.75 -2.38
CA GLN A 363 11.92 10.33 -3.58
C GLN A 363 11.33 11.71 -3.29
N ASN A 364 11.03 12.47 -4.34
CA ASN A 364 10.26 13.70 -4.28
C ASN A 364 9.44 13.85 -5.58
N PRO A 365 8.58 14.85 -5.74
CA PRO A 365 7.74 14.97 -6.94
C PRO A 365 8.47 14.94 -8.28
N SER A 366 9.75 15.29 -8.30
CA SER A 366 10.59 15.36 -9.51
C SER A 366 11.67 14.26 -9.58
N SER A 367 11.77 13.41 -8.57
CA SER A 367 12.82 12.39 -8.45
C SER A 367 12.22 11.02 -8.16
N LEU A 368 12.46 10.07 -9.05
CA LEU A 368 12.06 8.67 -8.90
C LEU A 368 12.72 8.04 -7.67
N PRO A 369 12.07 7.04 -7.02
CA PRO A 369 12.59 6.41 -5.83
C PRO A 369 13.88 5.64 -6.09
N GLU A 370 14.85 5.83 -5.21
CA GLU A 370 16.09 5.07 -5.14
C GLU A 370 16.34 4.59 -3.70
N LEU A 371 17.12 3.52 -3.56
CA LEU A 371 17.45 2.94 -2.26
C LEU A 371 18.62 3.71 -1.61
N TYR A 372 18.44 4.00 -0.34
CA TYR A 372 19.44 4.65 0.52
C TYR A 372 19.65 3.84 1.80
N VAL A 373 20.80 4.00 2.39
CA VAL A 373 21.17 3.47 3.70
C VAL A 373 21.71 4.61 4.55
N SER A 374 21.40 4.62 5.84
CA SER A 374 21.98 5.52 6.82
C SER A 374 22.32 4.77 8.10
N GLU A 375 23.45 5.12 8.73
CA GLU A 375 23.74 4.66 10.08
C GLU A 375 22.68 5.18 11.05
N LEU A 376 22.26 4.33 12.00
CA LEU A 376 21.27 4.71 13.01
C LEU A 376 21.79 5.82 13.94
N ALA A 377 23.10 5.85 14.21
CA ALA A 377 23.72 6.86 15.07
C ALA A 377 23.57 8.31 14.57
N ALA A 378 23.42 8.50 13.24
CA ALA A 378 23.22 9.82 12.64
C ALA A 378 22.54 9.69 11.28
N TYR A 379 21.54 10.54 11.01
CA TYR A 379 20.88 10.60 9.70
C TYR A 379 21.84 11.16 8.64
N ARG A 380 22.43 10.27 7.86
CA ARG A 380 23.36 10.56 6.76
C ARG A 380 23.12 9.60 5.61
N PRO A 381 22.07 9.80 4.82
CA PRO A 381 21.69 8.86 3.76
C PRO A 381 22.74 8.76 2.66
N VAL A 382 23.19 7.54 2.38
CA VAL A 382 24.06 7.17 1.27
C VAL A 382 23.23 6.45 0.23
N LYS A 383 23.30 6.91 -1.03
CA LYS A 383 22.57 6.31 -2.15
C LYS A 383 23.18 4.96 -2.52
N VAL A 384 22.36 3.92 -2.56
CA VAL A 384 22.78 2.54 -2.88
C VAL A 384 22.50 2.20 -4.35
N THR A 385 21.34 2.61 -4.88
CA THR A 385 20.94 2.24 -6.24
C THR A 385 20.90 3.43 -7.20
N ASN A 386 21.02 3.14 -8.47
CA ASN A 386 20.82 4.08 -9.57
C ASN A 386 19.99 3.43 -10.70
N ILE A 387 18.92 2.72 -10.29
CA ILE A 387 18.07 1.96 -11.21
C ILE A 387 17.25 2.86 -12.14
N GLN A 388 17.09 4.12 -11.78
CA GLN A 388 16.32 5.10 -12.53
C GLN A 388 17.18 5.97 -13.46
N ALA A 389 18.47 5.66 -13.63
CA ALA A 389 19.41 6.45 -14.45
C ALA A 389 18.93 6.70 -15.89
N ALA A 390 18.29 5.70 -16.51
CA ALA A 390 17.73 5.81 -17.87
C ALA A 390 16.59 6.82 -18.00
N HIS A 391 16.04 7.27 -16.87
CA HIS A 391 14.93 8.23 -16.79
C HIS A 391 15.37 9.60 -16.28
N ALA A 392 16.65 9.75 -15.92
CA ALA A 392 17.20 11.03 -15.47
C ALA A 392 17.03 12.12 -16.55
N GLY A 393 16.59 13.30 -16.14
CA GLY A 393 16.39 14.44 -17.04
C GLY A 393 15.13 14.41 -17.90
N LYS A 394 14.31 13.36 -17.84
CA LYS A 394 13.00 13.38 -18.49
C LYS A 394 12.11 14.43 -17.82
N PRO A 395 11.48 15.35 -18.58
CA PRO A 395 10.69 16.42 -18.01
C PRO A 395 9.48 15.89 -17.24
N LEU A 396 9.24 16.44 -16.06
CA LEU A 396 8.05 16.23 -15.24
C LEU A 396 7.39 17.58 -14.97
N GLY A 397 6.07 17.59 -14.86
CA GLY A 397 5.36 18.78 -14.42
C GLY A 397 5.76 19.15 -12.99
N LYS A 398 6.02 20.45 -12.78
CA LYS A 398 6.29 20.99 -11.45
C LYS A 398 5.15 20.62 -10.51
N THR A 399 5.45 20.17 -9.30
CA THR A 399 4.46 19.93 -8.25
C THR A 399 4.73 20.87 -7.08
N GLU A 400 3.70 21.58 -6.64
CA GLU A 400 3.75 22.49 -5.50
C GLU A 400 2.77 22.06 -4.42
N LEU A 401 3.16 22.22 -3.16
CA LEU A 401 2.26 22.16 -2.02
C LEU A 401 1.53 23.50 -1.92
N ILE A 402 0.21 23.48 -2.10
CA ILE A 402 -0.65 24.66 -1.93
C ILE A 402 -1.55 24.49 -0.72
N LYS A 403 -2.03 25.62 -0.17
CA LYS A 403 -2.90 25.65 1.00
C LYS A 403 -4.09 26.58 0.75
N TRP A 404 -5.22 26.23 1.34
CA TRP A 404 -6.42 27.04 1.30
C TRP A 404 -7.25 26.86 2.58
N LYS A 405 -8.28 27.67 2.74
CA LYS A 405 -9.26 27.52 3.82
C LYS A 405 -10.41 26.66 3.34
N GLY A 406 -10.59 25.52 3.99
CA GLY A 406 -11.73 24.63 3.83
C GLY A 406 -12.96 25.13 4.61
N ALA A 407 -13.93 24.24 4.82
CA ALA A 407 -15.07 24.52 5.67
C ALA A 407 -14.61 24.91 7.10
N ASP A 408 -15.37 25.79 7.74
CA ASP A 408 -15.08 26.29 9.10
C ASP A 408 -13.69 26.94 9.26
N GLY A 409 -13.04 27.36 8.15
CA GLY A 409 -11.72 27.98 8.17
C GLY A 409 -10.56 27.01 8.45
N MET A 410 -10.79 25.70 8.46
CA MET A 410 -9.73 24.68 8.59
C MET A 410 -8.69 24.84 7.48
N GLU A 411 -7.40 24.77 7.81
CA GLU A 411 -6.35 24.78 6.81
C GLU A 411 -6.28 23.41 6.13
N ILE A 412 -6.45 23.41 4.80
CA ILE A 412 -6.34 22.23 3.94
C ILE A 412 -5.10 22.36 3.07
N GLU A 413 -4.40 21.26 2.84
CA GLU A 413 -3.26 21.17 1.94
C GLU A 413 -3.56 20.30 0.73
N GLY A 414 -2.87 20.58 -0.38
CA GLY A 414 -2.92 19.72 -1.56
C GLY A 414 -1.69 19.91 -2.43
N LEU A 415 -1.42 18.89 -3.24
CA LEU A 415 -0.33 18.88 -4.21
C LEU A 415 -0.89 19.27 -5.57
N LEU A 416 -0.47 20.42 -6.09
CA LEU A 416 -0.82 20.91 -7.43
C LEU A 416 0.32 20.59 -8.39
N THR A 417 0.06 19.70 -9.34
CA THR A 417 0.98 19.35 -10.42
C THR A 417 0.59 20.14 -11.67
N TYR A 418 1.52 20.91 -12.22
CA TYR A 418 1.35 21.67 -13.45
C TYR A 418 1.60 20.81 -14.69
N PRO A 419 1.10 21.18 -15.87
CA PRO A 419 1.54 20.60 -17.12
C PRO A 419 3.05 20.72 -17.32
N VAL A 420 3.64 19.78 -18.05
CA VAL A 420 5.01 19.94 -18.53
C VAL A 420 5.09 21.19 -19.42
N ASN A 421 6.11 22.03 -19.20
CA ASN A 421 6.32 23.32 -19.90
C ASN A 421 5.19 24.35 -19.69
N TYR A 422 4.45 24.28 -18.59
CA TYR A 422 3.44 25.28 -18.25
C TYR A 422 4.02 26.71 -18.21
N GLN A 423 3.31 27.65 -18.84
CA GLN A 423 3.66 29.06 -18.81
C GLN A 423 2.69 29.83 -17.91
N SER A 424 3.23 30.70 -17.06
CA SER A 424 2.42 31.53 -16.18
C SER A 424 1.39 32.35 -16.97
N GLY A 425 0.14 32.38 -16.50
CA GLY A 425 -0.99 33.01 -17.18
C GLY A 425 -1.71 32.14 -18.22
N GLN A 426 -1.18 30.98 -18.55
CA GLN A 426 -1.87 30.03 -19.41
C GLN A 426 -2.99 29.33 -18.61
N LYS A 427 -4.21 29.27 -19.15
CA LYS A 427 -5.29 28.44 -18.60
C LYS A 427 -5.24 27.06 -19.19
N VAL A 428 -5.32 26.05 -18.32
CA VAL A 428 -5.23 24.62 -18.67
C VAL A 428 -6.33 23.83 -17.98
N PRO A 429 -6.76 22.68 -18.54
CA PRO A 429 -7.69 21.81 -17.86
C PRO A 429 -7.16 21.34 -16.50
N LEU A 430 -8.03 21.37 -15.47
CA LEU A 430 -7.74 20.91 -14.12
C LEU A 430 -8.45 19.59 -13.83
N LEU A 431 -7.69 18.62 -13.35
CA LEU A 431 -8.22 17.37 -12.80
C LEU A 431 -8.14 17.41 -11.28
N LEU A 432 -9.29 17.33 -10.62
CA LEU A 432 -9.37 17.10 -9.18
C LEU A 432 -9.24 15.57 -8.94
N ASN A 433 -8.14 15.14 -8.35
CA ASN A 433 -7.91 13.74 -8.01
C ASN A 433 -8.07 13.53 -6.50
N ILE A 434 -8.99 12.64 -6.10
CA ILE A 434 -9.37 12.43 -4.71
C ILE A 434 -8.89 11.04 -4.26
N HIS A 435 -8.15 10.99 -3.14
CA HIS A 435 -7.64 9.71 -2.61
C HIS A 435 -8.74 8.86 -1.97
N GLY A 436 -8.45 7.57 -1.81
CA GLY A 436 -9.28 6.61 -1.08
C GLY A 436 -9.10 6.73 0.44
N GLY A 437 -9.80 5.88 1.18
CA GLY A 437 -9.74 5.82 2.63
C GLY A 437 -11.12 5.83 3.28
N PRO A 438 -11.58 6.93 3.93
CA PRO A 438 -11.14 8.35 3.84
C PRO A 438 -9.77 8.67 4.45
N ALA A 439 -9.26 7.88 5.38
CA ALA A 439 -7.97 8.09 6.03
C ALA A 439 -6.75 7.77 5.11
N GLY A 440 -6.83 8.13 3.81
CA GLY A 440 -5.69 8.16 2.91
C GLY A 440 -4.93 9.48 3.00
N VAL A 441 -3.85 9.62 2.20
CA VAL A 441 -3.10 10.87 2.05
C VAL A 441 -2.34 10.90 0.73
N PHE A 442 -2.31 12.05 0.07
CA PHE A 442 -1.37 12.32 -1.02
C PHE A 442 -0.07 12.89 -0.47
N SER A 443 1.02 12.18 -0.75
CA SER A 443 2.36 12.56 -0.32
C SER A 443 3.22 13.08 -1.48
N GLN A 444 4.31 13.77 -1.16
CA GLN A 444 5.27 14.34 -2.11
C GLN A 444 6.14 13.26 -2.77
N THR A 445 5.50 12.23 -3.32
CA THR A 445 6.13 11.16 -4.10
C THR A 445 6.30 11.58 -5.57
N CYS A 446 7.20 10.92 -6.29
CA CYS A 446 7.39 11.17 -7.72
C CYS A 446 6.13 10.86 -8.51
N ILE A 447 5.68 11.83 -9.32
CA ILE A 447 4.45 11.68 -10.11
C ILE A 447 4.56 10.62 -11.22
N ALA A 448 5.77 10.30 -11.68
CA ALA A 448 6.02 9.23 -12.64
C ALA A 448 6.24 7.87 -11.96
N GLY A 449 6.73 7.84 -10.71
CA GLY A 449 6.96 6.62 -9.94
C GLY A 449 5.67 5.95 -9.43
N ASN A 450 4.56 6.66 -9.47
CA ASN A 450 3.28 6.13 -9.05
C ASN A 450 2.71 5.21 -10.14
N GLN A 451 2.77 3.91 -9.92
CA GLN A 451 2.12 2.89 -10.75
C GLN A 451 0.63 2.72 -10.42
N GLY A 452 0.03 3.71 -9.74
CA GLY A 452 -1.37 3.73 -9.37
C GLY A 452 -2.33 3.85 -10.56
N ILE A 453 -3.59 3.95 -10.24
CA ILE A 453 -4.72 3.93 -11.19
C ILE A 453 -4.74 5.19 -12.07
N TYR A 454 -4.37 6.36 -11.52
CA TYR A 454 -4.37 7.64 -12.22
C TYR A 454 -2.94 8.03 -12.62
N PRO A 455 -2.62 8.12 -13.94
CA PRO A 455 -1.26 8.37 -14.43
C PRO A 455 -0.92 9.86 -14.40
N ILE A 456 -0.52 10.39 -13.24
CA ILE A 456 -0.35 11.84 -13.03
C ILE A 456 0.69 12.46 -13.98
N ALA A 457 1.85 11.80 -14.18
CA ALA A 457 2.85 12.30 -15.11
C ALA A 457 2.33 12.31 -16.56
N SER A 458 1.52 11.30 -16.95
CA SER A 458 0.89 11.29 -18.28
C SER A 458 -0.12 12.43 -18.44
N PHE A 459 -0.94 12.71 -17.43
CA PHE A 459 -1.85 13.87 -17.46
C PHE A 459 -1.07 15.18 -17.60
N SER A 460 -0.03 15.36 -16.79
CA SER A 460 0.84 16.54 -16.85
C SER A 460 1.49 16.71 -18.23
N GLU A 461 2.01 15.65 -18.84
CA GLU A 461 2.59 15.69 -20.18
C GLU A 461 1.54 15.95 -21.27
N ASN A 462 0.28 15.59 -21.00
CA ASN A 462 -0.85 15.88 -21.88
C ASN A 462 -1.51 17.24 -21.56
N GLY A 463 -0.84 18.14 -20.87
CA GLY A 463 -1.30 19.52 -20.69
C GLY A 463 -2.39 19.70 -19.62
N PHE A 464 -2.59 18.74 -18.73
CA PHE A 464 -3.50 18.87 -17.60
C PHE A 464 -2.77 19.33 -16.34
N ALA A 465 -3.34 20.25 -15.60
CA ALA A 465 -3.03 20.44 -14.20
C ALA A 465 -3.77 19.40 -13.35
N VAL A 466 -3.15 18.91 -12.26
CA VAL A 466 -3.77 17.94 -11.36
C VAL A 466 -3.68 18.42 -9.92
N LEU A 467 -4.83 18.65 -9.29
CA LEU A 467 -4.93 18.94 -7.85
C LEU A 467 -5.20 17.64 -7.09
N ARG A 468 -4.34 17.32 -6.13
CA ARG A 468 -4.42 16.18 -5.22
C ARG A 468 -4.54 16.68 -3.78
N PRO A 469 -5.74 16.99 -3.30
CA PRO A 469 -5.99 17.54 -1.96
C PRO A 469 -5.95 16.47 -0.88
N ASN A 470 -5.62 16.89 0.35
CA ASN A 470 -5.79 16.13 1.58
C ASN A 470 -6.89 16.82 2.43
N PRO A 471 -8.18 16.55 2.16
CA PRO A 471 -9.28 17.15 2.90
C PRO A 471 -9.33 16.61 4.33
N ARG A 472 -10.18 17.19 5.20
CA ARG A 472 -10.50 16.57 6.50
C ARG A 472 -10.91 15.11 6.34
N GLY A 473 -10.55 14.27 7.30
CA GLY A 473 -10.66 12.81 7.18
C GLY A 473 -9.36 12.14 6.75
N SER A 474 -8.41 12.88 6.12
CA SER A 474 -7.10 12.33 5.73
C SER A 474 -6.25 11.97 6.95
N THR A 475 -5.41 10.92 6.82
CA THR A 475 -4.35 10.63 7.79
C THR A 475 -3.18 11.61 7.66
N ALA A 476 -2.17 11.48 8.51
CA ALA A 476 -0.94 12.30 8.54
C ALA A 476 -1.08 13.70 9.15
N TYR A 477 -2.25 14.08 9.60
CA TYR A 477 -2.56 15.39 10.22
C TYR A 477 -3.02 15.26 11.67
N GLY A 478 -2.88 14.08 12.28
CA GLY A 478 -3.34 13.75 13.62
C GLY A 478 -4.77 13.24 13.69
N THR A 479 -5.12 12.64 14.83
CA THR A 479 -6.40 11.95 15.03
C THR A 479 -7.60 12.88 14.87
N ALA A 480 -7.55 14.10 15.40
CA ALA A 480 -8.65 15.06 15.31
C ALA A 480 -8.99 15.41 13.83
N PHE A 481 -7.98 15.56 12.97
CA PHE A 481 -8.17 15.83 11.54
C PHE A 481 -8.74 14.58 10.83
N ARG A 482 -8.21 13.40 11.17
CA ARG A 482 -8.66 12.11 10.62
C ARG A 482 -10.11 11.81 10.97
N GLN A 483 -10.59 12.22 12.14
CA GLN A 483 -11.97 12.02 12.60
C GLN A 483 -12.94 13.13 12.15
N ALA A 484 -12.45 14.21 11.54
CA ALA A 484 -13.24 15.42 11.29
C ALA A 484 -14.34 15.28 10.22
N ASN A 485 -14.42 14.14 9.51
CA ASN A 485 -15.51 13.83 8.57
C ASN A 485 -16.45 12.71 9.07
N ARG A 486 -16.44 12.39 10.36
CA ARG A 486 -17.39 11.42 10.93
C ARG A 486 -18.83 11.93 10.80
N ALA A 487 -19.72 11.03 10.38
CA ALA A 487 -21.14 11.30 10.10
C ALA A 487 -21.35 12.49 9.14
N ASP A 488 -20.36 12.78 8.27
CA ASP A 488 -20.37 13.97 7.41
C ASP A 488 -19.63 13.73 6.08
N TRP A 489 -19.59 12.48 5.59
CA TRP A 489 -19.00 12.19 4.28
C TRP A 489 -19.80 12.90 3.16
N GLY A 490 -19.13 13.70 2.33
CA GLY A 490 -19.80 14.55 1.34
C GLY A 490 -20.34 15.86 1.91
N GLY A 491 -20.09 16.15 3.19
CA GLY A 491 -20.41 17.43 3.84
C GLY A 491 -19.24 18.42 3.78
N LYS A 492 -18.55 18.59 4.90
CA LYS A 492 -17.45 19.56 4.99
C LYS A 492 -16.21 19.15 4.19
N ASP A 493 -15.95 17.85 4.05
CA ASP A 493 -14.90 17.32 3.19
C ASP A 493 -15.14 17.67 1.70
N TYR A 494 -16.40 17.63 1.23
CA TYR A 494 -16.78 18.14 -0.09
C TYR A 494 -16.49 19.64 -0.24
N ILE A 495 -16.82 20.46 0.77
CA ILE A 495 -16.55 21.90 0.77
C ILE A 495 -15.04 22.15 0.74
N ASP A 496 -14.24 21.38 1.49
CA ASP A 496 -12.77 21.45 1.46
C ASP A 496 -12.23 21.27 0.04
N LEU A 497 -12.78 20.28 -0.70
CA LEU A 497 -12.38 19.98 -2.08
C LEU A 497 -12.79 21.08 -3.06
N MET A 498 -14.03 21.60 -2.95
CA MET A 498 -14.51 22.67 -3.83
C MET A 498 -13.74 23.97 -3.63
N ASN A 499 -13.43 24.33 -2.37
CA ASN A 499 -12.58 25.48 -2.06
C ASN A 499 -11.15 25.32 -2.63
N GLY A 500 -10.64 24.10 -2.70
CA GLY A 500 -9.36 23.79 -3.37
C GLY A 500 -9.41 24.06 -4.87
N VAL A 501 -10.49 23.67 -5.55
CA VAL A 501 -10.72 23.99 -6.97
C VAL A 501 -10.80 25.49 -7.17
N ASP A 502 -11.57 26.21 -6.31
CA ASP A 502 -11.70 27.66 -6.36
C ASP A 502 -10.36 28.37 -6.15
N ALA A 503 -9.51 27.84 -5.27
CA ALA A 503 -8.15 28.37 -5.06
C ALA A 503 -7.31 28.27 -6.35
N VAL A 504 -7.37 27.13 -7.07
CA VAL A 504 -6.64 26.97 -8.35
C VAL A 504 -7.20 27.89 -9.45
N ILE A 505 -8.53 28.06 -9.51
CA ILE A 505 -9.17 29.02 -10.42
C ILE A 505 -8.69 30.44 -10.11
N LYS A 506 -8.69 30.83 -8.82
CA LYS A 506 -8.20 32.15 -8.37
C LYS A 506 -6.73 32.39 -8.68
N MET A 507 -5.90 31.32 -8.71
CA MET A 507 -4.51 31.38 -9.18
C MET A 507 -4.39 31.66 -10.69
N GLY A 508 -5.50 31.61 -11.45
CA GLY A 508 -5.52 31.83 -12.90
C GLY A 508 -5.04 30.64 -13.74
N ILE A 509 -4.90 29.46 -13.16
CA ILE A 509 -4.36 28.27 -13.82
C ILE A 509 -5.42 27.57 -14.67
N THR A 510 -6.68 27.65 -14.27
CA THR A 510 -7.82 27.03 -14.96
C THR A 510 -9.05 27.94 -14.89
N ASP A 511 -10.14 27.51 -15.51
CA ASP A 511 -11.46 28.11 -15.32
C ASP A 511 -12.58 27.05 -15.23
N GLU A 512 -13.81 27.47 -14.95
CA GLU A 512 -14.96 26.60 -14.69
C GLU A 512 -15.38 25.69 -15.87
N ASN A 513 -14.91 25.98 -17.07
CA ASN A 513 -15.25 25.20 -18.26
C ASN A 513 -14.29 24.05 -18.53
N MET A 514 -13.22 23.93 -17.73
CA MET A 514 -12.09 23.03 -17.96
C MET A 514 -11.82 22.11 -16.76
N LEU A 515 -12.87 21.70 -16.02
CA LEU A 515 -12.75 20.91 -14.79
C LEU A 515 -13.11 19.45 -15.02
N GLY A 516 -12.26 18.53 -14.58
CA GLY A 516 -12.51 17.09 -14.47
C GLY A 516 -12.34 16.61 -13.02
N VAL A 517 -13.06 15.55 -12.64
CA VAL A 517 -12.96 14.94 -11.31
C VAL A 517 -12.66 13.44 -11.43
N MET A 518 -11.82 12.92 -10.56
CA MET A 518 -11.48 11.50 -10.51
C MET A 518 -11.12 11.05 -9.10
N GLY A 519 -11.41 9.78 -8.79
CA GLY A 519 -11.06 9.18 -7.51
C GLY A 519 -11.45 7.71 -7.45
N TRP A 520 -10.81 6.95 -6.56
CA TRP A 520 -11.00 5.53 -6.35
C TRP A 520 -11.44 5.25 -4.92
N SER A 521 -12.32 4.24 -4.70
CA SER A 521 -12.78 3.85 -3.37
C SER A 521 -13.57 5.00 -2.71
N TYR A 522 -13.16 5.49 -1.53
CA TYR A 522 -13.71 6.73 -0.97
C TYR A 522 -13.57 7.91 -1.95
N GLY A 523 -12.47 8.01 -2.71
CA GLY A 523 -12.37 9.00 -3.79
C GLY A 523 -13.42 8.78 -4.89
N GLY A 524 -13.80 7.53 -5.14
CA GLY A 524 -14.92 7.16 -6.02
C GLY A 524 -16.27 7.55 -5.44
N PHE A 525 -16.50 7.33 -4.14
CA PHE A 525 -17.64 7.86 -3.39
C PHE A 525 -17.75 9.37 -3.58
N MET A 526 -16.69 10.10 -3.23
CA MET A 526 -16.68 11.55 -3.29
C MET A 526 -16.84 12.08 -4.72
N SER A 527 -16.25 11.43 -5.72
CA SER A 527 -16.45 11.81 -7.13
C SER A 527 -17.91 11.59 -7.57
N SER A 528 -18.56 10.50 -7.12
CA SER A 528 -19.98 10.23 -7.34
C SER A 528 -20.87 11.27 -6.65
N TRP A 529 -20.50 11.64 -5.42
CA TRP A 529 -21.16 12.69 -4.64
C TRP A 529 -21.10 14.05 -5.35
N ILE A 530 -19.88 14.44 -5.76
CA ILE A 530 -19.64 15.72 -6.47
C ILE A 530 -20.52 15.85 -7.70
N VAL A 531 -20.57 14.84 -8.58
CA VAL A 531 -21.37 14.92 -9.82
C VAL A 531 -22.88 14.92 -9.56
N GLY A 532 -23.33 14.45 -8.37
CA GLY A 532 -24.71 14.55 -7.91
C GLY A 532 -25.09 15.91 -7.31
N HIS A 533 -24.09 16.73 -6.92
CA HIS A 533 -24.29 17.99 -6.19
C HIS A 533 -23.86 19.24 -6.96
N THR A 534 -23.07 19.10 -8.04
CA THR A 534 -22.65 20.23 -8.87
C THR A 534 -22.48 19.85 -10.35
N ASN A 535 -22.69 20.80 -11.25
CA ASN A 535 -22.49 20.65 -12.69
C ASN A 535 -21.19 21.33 -13.19
N ARG A 536 -20.27 21.70 -12.28
CA ARG A 536 -19.01 22.38 -12.64
C ARG A 536 -18.10 21.46 -13.48
N PHE A 537 -18.10 20.18 -13.22
CA PHE A 537 -17.19 19.22 -13.86
C PHE A 537 -17.75 18.73 -15.21
N LYS A 538 -16.89 18.73 -16.24
CA LYS A 538 -17.23 18.34 -17.62
C LYS A 538 -16.95 16.85 -17.88
N ALA A 539 -16.17 16.21 -17.01
CA ALA A 539 -15.89 14.77 -17.04
C ALA A 539 -15.66 14.24 -15.64
N ALA A 540 -16.07 12.99 -15.39
CA ALA A 540 -15.74 12.27 -14.18
C ALA A 540 -15.15 10.89 -14.52
N SER A 541 -14.08 10.47 -13.82
CA SER A 541 -13.57 9.10 -13.83
C SER A 541 -13.62 8.53 -12.42
N ILE A 542 -14.54 7.62 -12.21
CA ILE A 542 -14.96 7.15 -10.90
C ILE A 542 -14.61 5.66 -10.77
N GLY A 543 -13.65 5.35 -9.90
CA GLY A 543 -13.18 3.99 -9.69
C GLY A 543 -13.72 3.37 -8.41
N ALA A 544 -14.19 2.13 -8.47
CA ALA A 544 -14.71 1.35 -7.34
C ALA A 544 -15.50 2.21 -6.33
N PRO A 545 -16.55 2.95 -6.79
CA PRO A 545 -17.27 3.90 -5.95
C PRO A 545 -18.16 3.21 -4.93
N VAL A 546 -18.22 3.75 -3.73
CA VAL A 546 -19.33 3.49 -2.79
C VAL A 546 -20.47 4.44 -3.15
N VAL A 547 -21.57 3.94 -3.66
CA VAL A 547 -22.71 4.78 -4.09
C VAL A 547 -23.94 4.65 -3.21
N ASP A 548 -24.05 3.56 -2.46
CA ASP A 548 -25.07 3.32 -1.46
C ASP A 548 -24.37 2.80 -0.18
N LEU A 549 -24.40 3.59 0.87
CA LEU A 549 -23.65 3.29 2.10
C LEU A 549 -24.22 2.07 2.83
N ALA A 550 -25.53 1.87 2.82
CA ALA A 550 -26.15 0.73 3.47
C ALA A 550 -25.84 -0.58 2.70
N HIS A 551 -25.98 -0.56 1.38
CA HIS A 551 -25.56 -1.68 0.54
C HIS A 551 -24.08 -2.01 0.73
N GLN A 552 -23.22 -0.99 0.75
CA GLN A 552 -21.79 -1.15 1.00
C GLN A 552 -21.53 -1.90 2.30
N ASN A 553 -22.04 -1.40 3.43
CA ASN A 553 -21.81 -1.97 4.75
C ASN A 553 -22.26 -3.44 4.89
N LEU A 554 -23.32 -3.81 4.16
CA LEU A 554 -23.92 -5.15 4.24
C LEU A 554 -23.31 -6.16 3.26
N THR A 555 -22.39 -5.73 2.39
CA THR A 555 -21.83 -6.58 1.33
C THR A 555 -20.30 -6.55 1.24
N ASP A 556 -19.62 -5.71 2.02
CA ASP A 556 -18.17 -5.56 1.99
C ASP A 556 -17.43 -6.51 2.96
N ASP A 557 -16.10 -6.53 2.87
CA ASP A 557 -15.21 -7.29 3.75
C ASP A 557 -14.74 -6.50 4.99
N VAL A 558 -15.27 -5.27 5.20
CA VAL A 558 -14.90 -4.34 6.27
C VAL A 558 -16.12 -3.78 7.01
N ALA A 559 -17.12 -4.60 7.24
CA ALA A 559 -18.44 -4.21 7.75
C ALA A 559 -18.43 -3.35 9.04
N GLY A 560 -17.34 -3.33 9.79
CA GLY A 560 -17.16 -2.45 10.98
C GLY A 560 -16.77 -1.01 10.63
N LEU A 561 -16.31 -0.73 9.41
CA LEU A 561 -15.83 0.61 9.02
C LEU A 561 -16.94 1.65 9.04
N LEU A 562 -18.00 1.44 8.27
CA LEU A 562 -19.09 2.42 8.19
C LEU A 562 -19.82 2.64 9.50
N PRO A 563 -20.13 1.63 10.32
CA PRO A 563 -20.67 1.84 11.67
C PRO A 563 -19.79 2.73 12.54
N SER A 564 -18.46 2.62 12.47
CA SER A 564 -17.54 3.49 13.19
C SER A 564 -17.65 4.96 12.73
N TYR A 565 -17.86 5.21 11.43
CA TYR A 565 -18.05 6.56 10.90
C TYR A 565 -19.47 7.08 11.08
N PHE A 566 -20.51 6.25 10.92
CA PHE A 566 -21.93 6.66 10.87
C PHE A 566 -22.71 6.35 12.16
N LYS A 567 -22.01 6.16 13.28
CA LYS A 567 -22.61 5.99 14.62
C LYS A 567 -23.52 4.75 14.74
N GLY A 568 -23.09 3.64 14.18
CA GLY A 568 -23.78 2.35 14.26
C GLY A 568 -24.25 1.84 12.91
N ASP A 569 -24.84 0.66 12.94
CA ASP A 569 -25.28 -0.07 11.77
C ASP A 569 -26.45 0.61 11.02
N PRO A 570 -26.64 0.32 9.73
CA PRO A 570 -27.71 0.92 8.93
C PRO A 570 -29.11 0.79 9.53
N TRP A 571 -29.46 -0.39 10.07
CA TRP A 571 -30.78 -0.63 10.68
C TRP A 571 -31.07 0.22 11.92
N ASN A 572 -30.07 0.82 12.53
CA ASN A 572 -30.21 1.77 13.63
C ASN A 572 -30.27 3.23 13.15
N ASN A 573 -29.92 3.50 11.87
CA ASN A 573 -29.67 4.88 11.40
C ASN A 573 -29.84 5.05 9.88
N TRP A 574 -30.91 4.45 9.29
CA TRP A 574 -31.17 4.48 7.83
C TRP A 574 -31.10 5.89 7.24
N ASP A 575 -31.73 6.87 7.89
CA ASP A 575 -31.78 8.24 7.38
C ASP A 575 -30.38 8.85 7.17
N LEU A 576 -29.42 8.51 8.04
CA LEU A 576 -28.04 9.01 7.92
C LEU A 576 -27.31 8.32 6.77
N TYR A 577 -27.48 7.01 6.60
CA TYR A 577 -26.91 6.26 5.49
C TYR A 577 -27.47 6.72 4.14
N ASP A 578 -28.78 6.89 4.03
CA ASP A 578 -29.47 7.36 2.83
C ASP A 578 -29.05 8.79 2.46
N LYS A 579 -29.00 9.69 3.46
CA LYS A 579 -28.62 11.09 3.28
C LYS A 579 -27.25 11.25 2.59
N TYR A 580 -26.29 10.39 2.93
CA TYR A 580 -24.92 10.47 2.41
C TYR A 580 -24.63 9.46 1.29
N SER A 581 -25.64 8.77 0.77
CA SER A 581 -25.51 7.84 -0.38
C SER A 581 -25.60 8.58 -1.72
N PRO A 582 -24.54 8.61 -2.54
CA PRO A 582 -24.54 9.30 -3.85
C PRO A 582 -25.67 8.85 -4.79
N LEU A 583 -26.11 7.60 -4.70
CA LEU A 583 -27.18 7.03 -5.53
C LEU A 583 -28.51 7.81 -5.39
N HIS A 584 -28.80 8.36 -4.20
CA HIS A 584 -30.00 9.15 -3.93
C HIS A 584 -30.00 10.52 -4.63
N TYR A 585 -28.86 10.94 -5.19
CA TYR A 585 -28.72 12.24 -5.91
C TYR A 585 -28.47 12.05 -7.41
N VAL A 586 -28.57 10.84 -7.92
CA VAL A 586 -28.29 10.49 -9.32
C VAL A 586 -29.18 11.28 -10.31
N GLN A 587 -30.38 11.74 -9.89
CA GLN A 587 -31.28 12.56 -10.69
C GLN A 587 -30.69 13.94 -11.07
N HIS A 588 -29.67 14.40 -10.39
CA HIS A 588 -29.03 15.68 -10.66
C HIS A 588 -27.78 15.55 -11.54
N VAL A 589 -27.29 14.33 -11.76
CA VAL A 589 -26.08 14.06 -12.54
C VAL A 589 -26.28 14.41 -14.01
N LYS A 590 -25.41 15.29 -14.54
CA LYS A 590 -25.32 15.64 -15.96
C LYS A 590 -23.92 15.36 -16.54
N THR A 591 -22.93 15.30 -15.69
CA THR A 591 -21.52 15.07 -16.06
C THR A 591 -21.35 13.69 -16.69
N PRO A 592 -20.69 13.57 -17.86
CA PRO A 592 -20.29 12.29 -18.43
C PRO A 592 -19.38 11.49 -17.48
N VAL A 593 -19.65 10.19 -17.31
CA VAL A 593 -18.98 9.34 -16.31
C VAL A 593 -18.27 8.14 -16.95
N LEU A 594 -17.00 7.94 -16.62
CA LEU A 594 -16.30 6.66 -16.78
C LEU A 594 -16.27 5.96 -15.42
N LEU A 595 -16.92 4.81 -15.30
CA LEU A 595 -16.80 3.91 -14.14
C LEU A 595 -15.73 2.86 -14.42
N GLN A 596 -14.96 2.48 -13.40
CA GLN A 596 -13.94 1.43 -13.50
C GLN A 596 -13.97 0.57 -12.23
N HIS A 597 -13.94 -0.77 -12.35
CA HIS A 597 -14.10 -1.64 -11.20
C HIS A 597 -13.45 -3.01 -11.40
N GLY A 598 -12.84 -3.56 -10.34
CA GLY A 598 -12.39 -4.94 -10.28
C GLY A 598 -13.56 -5.90 -10.13
N GLU A 599 -13.60 -6.98 -10.94
CA GLU A 599 -14.71 -7.95 -10.89
C GLU A 599 -14.76 -8.72 -9.56
N ALA A 600 -13.58 -9.00 -8.98
CA ALA A 600 -13.43 -9.74 -7.72
C ALA A 600 -13.22 -8.81 -6.50
N ASP A 601 -13.71 -7.57 -6.58
CA ASP A 601 -13.61 -6.60 -5.50
C ASP A 601 -14.58 -6.95 -4.35
N GLN A 602 -13.99 -7.32 -3.20
CA GLN A 602 -14.75 -7.62 -1.97
C GLN A 602 -14.81 -6.40 -1.04
N ARG A 603 -13.88 -5.43 -1.19
CA ARG A 603 -13.84 -4.21 -0.39
C ARG A 603 -14.96 -3.24 -0.75
N VAL A 604 -15.14 -3.01 -2.04
CA VAL A 604 -16.27 -2.30 -2.61
C VAL A 604 -16.85 -3.22 -3.70
N PRO A 605 -17.92 -3.95 -3.43
CA PRO A 605 -18.47 -4.89 -4.41
C PRO A 605 -18.87 -4.23 -5.72
N LEU A 606 -18.60 -4.91 -6.85
CA LEU A 606 -18.88 -4.43 -8.21
C LEU A 606 -20.33 -3.94 -8.39
N SER A 607 -21.28 -4.49 -7.61
CA SER A 607 -22.68 -4.08 -7.59
C SER A 607 -22.88 -2.57 -7.39
N ASN A 608 -22.02 -1.91 -6.60
CA ASN A 608 -22.04 -0.44 -6.45
C ASN A 608 -21.89 0.27 -7.81
N SER A 609 -20.88 -0.09 -8.62
CA SER A 609 -20.72 0.48 -9.97
C SER A 609 -21.86 0.11 -10.90
N VAL A 610 -22.40 -1.11 -10.82
CA VAL A 610 -23.52 -1.56 -11.66
C VAL A 610 -24.79 -0.78 -11.35
N MET A 611 -25.09 -0.52 -10.07
CA MET A 611 -26.22 0.31 -9.65
C MET A 611 -26.12 1.72 -10.25
N PHE A 612 -24.97 2.37 -10.07
CA PHE A 612 -24.76 3.74 -10.55
C PHE A 612 -24.77 3.81 -12.07
N TYR A 613 -24.14 2.85 -12.76
CA TYR A 613 -24.18 2.72 -14.23
C TYR A 613 -25.59 2.62 -14.76
N ASN A 614 -26.42 1.73 -14.20
CA ASN A 614 -27.79 1.54 -14.63
C ASN A 614 -28.67 2.77 -14.39
N ALA A 615 -28.49 3.44 -13.24
CA ALA A 615 -29.19 4.66 -12.92
C ALA A 615 -28.85 5.79 -13.91
N LEU A 616 -27.57 6.02 -14.20
CA LEU A 616 -27.11 7.01 -15.17
C LEU A 616 -27.61 6.71 -16.58
N LYS A 617 -27.55 5.43 -17.02
CA LYS A 617 -28.10 5.02 -18.34
C LYS A 617 -29.59 5.34 -18.49
N ARG A 618 -30.41 5.00 -17.49
CA ARG A 618 -31.86 5.29 -17.50
C ARG A 618 -32.17 6.77 -17.55
N ARG A 619 -31.22 7.60 -17.11
CA ARG A 619 -31.31 9.07 -17.15
C ARG A 619 -30.67 9.68 -18.41
N ASN A 620 -30.22 8.87 -19.37
CA ASN A 620 -29.53 9.30 -20.58
C ASN A 620 -28.27 10.11 -20.33
N VAL A 621 -27.59 9.92 -19.18
CA VAL A 621 -26.27 10.49 -18.91
C VAL A 621 -25.23 9.65 -19.64
N PRO A 622 -24.29 10.25 -20.40
CA PRO A 622 -23.22 9.50 -21.06
C PRO A 622 -22.37 8.77 -20.02
N VAL A 623 -22.40 7.44 -20.03
CA VAL A 623 -21.69 6.60 -19.05
C VAL A 623 -21.07 5.38 -19.72
N ARG A 624 -19.86 5.03 -19.28
CA ARG A 624 -19.19 3.76 -19.61
C ARG A 624 -18.78 3.07 -18.30
N LEU A 625 -18.81 1.75 -18.28
CA LEU A 625 -18.30 0.93 -17.18
C LEU A 625 -17.21 -0.02 -17.72
N LEU A 626 -15.98 0.16 -17.25
CA LEU A 626 -14.86 -0.74 -17.47
C LEU A 626 -14.80 -1.74 -16.32
N VAL A 627 -15.14 -3.00 -16.58
CA VAL A 627 -14.97 -4.10 -15.63
C VAL A 627 -13.62 -4.75 -15.88
N LEU A 628 -12.85 -4.97 -14.81
CA LEU A 628 -11.52 -5.59 -14.83
C LEU A 628 -11.62 -7.03 -14.30
N PRO A 629 -11.66 -8.05 -15.17
CA PRO A 629 -11.84 -9.45 -14.77
C PRO A 629 -10.76 -9.89 -13.75
N ARG A 630 -11.17 -10.67 -12.75
CA ARG A 630 -10.32 -11.23 -11.68
C ARG A 630 -9.67 -10.21 -10.76
N GLN A 631 -9.80 -8.91 -11.00
CA GLN A 631 -9.10 -7.90 -10.19
C GLN A 631 -9.84 -7.64 -8.89
N PRO A 632 -9.09 -7.55 -7.76
CA PRO A 632 -9.62 -7.12 -6.47
C PRO A 632 -9.83 -5.59 -6.44
N HIS A 633 -9.94 -5.01 -5.25
CA HIS A 633 -10.18 -3.58 -5.03
C HIS A 633 -9.17 -2.64 -5.74
N GLY A 634 -7.95 -3.09 -5.97
CA GLY A 634 -6.96 -2.40 -6.82
C GLY A 634 -6.48 -3.34 -7.91
N PRO A 635 -6.41 -2.93 -9.19
CA PRO A 635 -5.90 -3.80 -10.23
C PRO A 635 -4.43 -4.15 -9.96
N GLY A 636 -4.13 -5.45 -9.94
CA GLY A 636 -2.79 -5.99 -9.66
C GLY A 636 -2.07 -6.54 -10.88
N GLU A 637 -2.77 -6.91 -11.95
CA GLU A 637 -2.17 -7.39 -13.18
C GLU A 637 -1.72 -6.21 -14.07
N PRO A 638 -0.47 -6.19 -14.56
CA PRO A 638 0.06 -5.06 -15.35
C PRO A 638 -0.84 -4.61 -16.51
N ARG A 639 -1.45 -5.54 -17.27
CA ARG A 639 -2.36 -5.18 -18.38
C ARG A 639 -3.63 -4.50 -17.88
N MET A 640 -4.15 -4.91 -16.72
CA MET A 640 -5.35 -4.32 -16.14
C MET A 640 -5.05 -2.90 -15.62
N VAL A 641 -3.90 -2.72 -14.95
CA VAL A 641 -3.40 -1.39 -14.55
C VAL A 641 -3.22 -0.49 -15.77
N LEU A 642 -2.54 -0.98 -16.82
CA LEU A 642 -2.32 -0.23 -18.06
C LEU A 642 -3.65 0.19 -18.71
N LYS A 643 -4.61 -0.74 -18.81
CA LYS A 643 -5.93 -0.44 -19.40
C LYS A 643 -6.68 0.62 -18.59
N THR A 644 -6.63 0.52 -17.26
CA THR A 644 -7.22 1.51 -16.36
C THR A 644 -6.62 2.90 -16.58
N GLN A 645 -5.29 3.00 -16.59
CA GLN A 645 -4.57 4.26 -16.81
C GLN A 645 -4.85 4.86 -18.19
N GLN A 646 -4.83 4.05 -19.26
CA GLN A 646 -5.14 4.49 -20.62
C GLN A 646 -6.57 4.98 -20.73
N SER A 647 -7.53 4.25 -20.15
CA SER A 647 -8.94 4.64 -20.17
C SER A 647 -9.18 5.97 -19.44
N ASN A 648 -8.47 6.21 -18.33
CA ASN A 648 -8.50 7.49 -17.61
C ASN A 648 -8.00 8.65 -18.48
N LEU A 649 -6.85 8.46 -19.12
CA LEU A 649 -6.25 9.50 -19.97
C LEU A 649 -7.14 9.81 -21.18
N GLU A 650 -7.54 8.78 -21.94
CA GLU A 650 -8.40 8.90 -23.12
C GLU A 650 -9.75 9.57 -22.78
N TRP A 651 -10.35 9.20 -21.63
CA TRP A 651 -11.61 9.79 -21.20
C TRP A 651 -11.48 11.28 -20.94
N MET A 652 -10.51 11.69 -20.14
CA MET A 652 -10.31 13.10 -19.80
C MET A 652 -9.92 13.94 -21.03
N GLU A 653 -9.06 13.43 -21.92
CA GLU A 653 -8.73 14.11 -23.17
C GLU A 653 -9.96 14.32 -24.05
N SER A 654 -10.80 13.28 -24.21
CA SER A 654 -11.98 13.34 -25.08
C SER A 654 -13.08 14.30 -24.59
N LYS A 655 -13.03 14.76 -23.33
CA LYS A 655 -14.06 15.59 -22.70
C LYS A 655 -13.60 17.00 -22.35
N LEU A 656 -12.28 17.18 -22.17
CA LEU A 656 -11.72 18.44 -21.67
C LEU A 656 -10.79 19.11 -22.69
N LYS A 657 -10.55 18.47 -23.83
CA LYS A 657 -9.84 19.00 -24.99
C LYS A 657 -10.74 18.89 -26.22
#